data_58f1a46721a841f5cc47af0a5de1a8e4
#
_entry.id   58f1a46721a841f5cc47af0a5de1a8e4
#
_cell.length_a   1.000
_cell.length_b   1.000
_cell.length_c   1.000
_cell.angle_alpha   90.00
_cell.angle_beta   90.00
_cell.angle_gamma   90.00
#
_symmetry.space_group_name_H-M   'P 1'
#
loop_
_entity.id
_entity.type
_entity.pdbx_description
1 polymer ?
#
loop_
_entity_poly.entity_id
_entity_poly.type
_entity_poly.pdbx_seq_one_letter_code
_entity_poly.pdbx_strand_id
1 'polypeptide(L)'
;MRGTPVVPALATAALLLPLLGAAPSAAGPSDAPPAPDRLQRAFAAAAAEYHVPRSVLLGVSYLQSRWDAHAGAPSVTGGYGPLHLTDARTALAGASHGEGAEDPRGDDARAPLHPAARVPAPTDLPARLTTLAKAAELTGLSPDALREDPVANVSGGAALLAAAQRELGEPLSADPADWYGAVARFSGAEDSATAAAYANDVYEVIRAGERRITDAGQRVTLAARPDVAPDVSQLRDAGLRAASADGTECPKTVSCEWIPAPYEEFGDGDYGNHDLGDRPASQRIRYIVVHDTEGAWNGVLNMVQDPTYVSWNYTLRSTDGHIAQHVKAKDVAWHAGNWYVNAKSIGLEHEGFLADPDAWYTEAMYRSSARLVKYLAEKYDVPLDRQHILGHGNVPGTTTATIPGMHTDPGPYWDWGHYFRLLGRPFQPTAGKKSGMVTIRPDYATNRPEYTGCATRGEPCAAHGSSEVRLYSDHDVNAPLIRDIGLGTTPTTGVNDLSSRVSTGQQYAVADRWGDWTAIWYLGQKAWFHDPGKNPAAVPAAGRVITPKKGLESVPVYGRAYPEKAAYPAGVPAQAVSPLPYRLPRGQKYVVGEKVPGEYYYAVTFDEASHRVVTGEDLYYEIQYGHRVAYVRAADVTLATVR
;
A
#
# COMPACT_ATOMS: atom_id res chain seq x y z
N MET A 1 -67.37 30.57 -33.32
CA MET A 1 -68.83 30.49 -33.05
C MET A 1 -68.93 29.62 -31.81
N ARG A 2 -69.22 30.29 -30.70
CA ARG A 2 -70.39 30.10 -29.84
C ARG A 2 -70.60 28.62 -29.43
N GLY A 3 -70.72 28.18 -28.22
CA GLY A 3 -71.10 28.89 -27.00
C GLY A 3 -71.05 27.91 -25.80
N THR A 4 -70.89 28.48 -24.67
CA THR A 4 -71.17 28.02 -23.30
C THR A 4 -72.66 27.66 -23.08
N PRO A 5 -73.11 27.34 -21.85
CA PRO A 5 -72.62 26.63 -20.65
C PRO A 5 -73.63 25.56 -20.14
N VAL A 6 -73.42 24.92 -18.99
CA VAL A 6 -74.40 24.83 -17.89
C VAL A 6 -73.90 23.91 -16.75
N VAL A 7 -73.95 24.44 -15.53
CA VAL A 7 -73.88 23.83 -14.19
C VAL A 7 -75.33 23.69 -13.69
N PRO A 8 -75.72 23.09 -12.57
CA PRO A 8 -75.18 22.14 -11.58
C PRO A 8 -76.18 21.00 -11.20
N ALA A 9 -75.75 20.08 -10.35
CA ALA A 9 -76.65 19.52 -9.32
C ALA A 9 -75.87 18.84 -8.16
N LEU A 10 -76.14 19.33 -7.00
CA LEU A 10 -75.81 18.73 -5.70
C LEU A 10 -76.61 17.47 -5.45
N ALA A 11 -75.96 16.45 -4.86
CA ALA A 11 -76.63 15.43 -4.08
C ALA A 11 -75.73 15.00 -2.91
N THR A 12 -76.14 15.30 -1.74
CA THR A 12 -75.68 14.83 -0.43
C THR A 12 -76.00 13.37 -0.22
N ALA A 13 -75.05 12.56 0.25
CA ALA A 13 -75.32 11.30 0.91
C ALA A 13 -74.24 10.95 1.92
N ALA A 14 -74.65 10.43 3.01
CA ALA A 14 -74.12 10.34 4.34
C ALA A 14 -72.91 9.43 4.53
N LEU A 15 -72.19 9.73 5.63
CA LEU A 15 -71.10 8.97 6.27
C LEU A 15 -71.43 7.49 6.51
N LEU A 16 -70.44 6.63 6.19
CA LEU A 16 -70.09 5.40 6.91
C LEU A 16 -68.58 5.27 6.96
N LEU A 17 -67.99 5.49 8.13
CA LEU A 17 -66.60 5.15 8.44
C LEU A 17 -66.47 3.65 8.71
N PRO A 18 -65.48 2.98 8.13
CA PRO A 18 -64.86 1.81 8.74
C PRO A 18 -63.55 2.21 9.44
N LEU A 19 -63.47 1.89 10.71
CA LEU A 19 -62.22 1.82 11.47
C LEU A 19 -61.32 0.74 10.83
N LEU A 20 -60.33 1.19 10.08
CA LEU A 20 -59.21 0.35 9.68
C LEU A 20 -58.05 0.68 10.60
N GLY A 21 -57.63 -0.34 11.36
CA GLY A 21 -56.47 -0.29 12.23
C GLY A 21 -55.20 0.10 11.46
N ALA A 22 -54.47 1.07 11.98
CA ALA A 22 -53.14 1.42 11.49
C ALA A 22 -52.21 0.23 11.72
N ALA A 23 -51.75 -0.42 10.64
CA ALA A 23 -50.60 -1.28 10.69
C ALA A 23 -49.37 -0.42 11.03
N PRO A 24 -48.45 -0.88 11.88
CA PRO A 24 -47.24 -0.15 12.14
C PRO A 24 -46.46 -0.05 10.82
N SER A 25 -46.22 1.18 10.36
CA SER A 25 -45.26 1.45 9.27
C SER A 25 -43.92 0.88 9.67
N ALA A 26 -43.42 -0.07 8.92
CA ALA A 26 -42.01 -0.43 8.99
C ALA A 26 -41.21 0.84 8.76
N ALA A 27 -40.48 1.32 9.75
CA ALA A 27 -39.55 2.40 9.61
C ALA A 27 -38.52 1.95 8.56
N GLY A 28 -38.44 2.67 7.45
CA GLY A 28 -37.36 2.53 6.48
C GLY A 28 -36.00 2.79 7.17
N PRO A 29 -34.90 2.39 6.58
CA PRO A 29 -33.60 2.62 7.15
C PRO A 29 -33.42 4.10 7.48
N SER A 30 -33.07 4.39 8.74
CA SER A 30 -32.84 5.74 9.24
C SER A 30 -31.58 6.31 8.60
N ASP A 31 -31.68 7.40 7.85
CA ASP A 31 -30.53 8.15 7.28
C ASP A 31 -29.66 8.85 8.34
N ALA A 32 -29.94 8.64 9.62
CA ALA A 32 -29.09 9.19 10.68
C ALA A 32 -27.76 8.42 10.75
N PRO A 33 -26.60 9.09 10.80
CA PRO A 33 -25.33 8.41 10.93
C PRO A 33 -25.34 7.51 12.18
N PRO A 34 -24.77 6.28 12.09
CA PRO A 34 -24.78 5.35 13.21
C PRO A 34 -24.08 5.97 14.42
N ALA A 35 -24.56 5.65 15.63
CA ALA A 35 -23.95 6.14 16.86
C ALA A 35 -22.45 5.81 16.89
N PRO A 36 -21.57 6.74 17.29
CA PRO A 36 -20.11 6.63 17.12
C PRO A 36 -19.45 5.49 17.90
N ASP A 37 -20.21 4.75 18.70
CA ASP A 37 -19.79 3.60 19.49
C ASP A 37 -20.59 2.31 19.16
N ARG A 38 -21.33 2.27 18.04
CA ARG A 38 -22.12 1.11 17.62
C ARG A 38 -21.23 -0.14 17.47
N LEU A 39 -20.10 0.00 16.77
CA LEU A 39 -19.18 -1.10 16.56
C LEU A 39 -18.52 -1.57 17.86
N GLN A 40 -18.13 -0.65 18.76
CA GLN A 40 -17.60 -1.01 20.08
C GLN A 40 -18.60 -1.83 20.91
N ARG A 41 -19.90 -1.49 20.84
CA ARG A 41 -20.97 -2.28 21.50
C ARG A 41 -21.16 -3.63 20.83
N ALA A 42 -21.04 -3.72 19.50
CA ALA A 42 -21.12 -4.99 18.78
C ALA A 42 -20.03 -5.97 19.24
N PHE A 43 -18.78 -5.50 19.38
CA PHE A 43 -17.70 -6.32 19.95
C PHE A 43 -18.00 -6.80 21.38
N ALA A 44 -18.58 -5.95 22.22
CA ALA A 44 -18.94 -6.33 23.58
C ALA A 44 -20.08 -7.37 23.62
N ALA A 45 -21.10 -7.21 22.78
CA ALA A 45 -22.23 -8.12 22.69
C ALA A 45 -21.82 -9.50 22.15
N ALA A 46 -21.10 -9.54 21.02
CA ALA A 46 -20.62 -10.80 20.44
C ALA A 46 -19.64 -11.54 21.36
N ALA A 47 -18.74 -10.80 22.03
CA ALA A 47 -17.83 -11.39 23.03
C ALA A 47 -18.60 -12.08 24.17
N ALA A 48 -19.68 -11.46 24.67
CA ALA A 48 -20.52 -12.04 25.72
C ALA A 48 -21.35 -13.25 25.22
N GLU A 49 -21.93 -13.15 24.02
CA GLU A 49 -22.77 -14.19 23.41
C GLU A 49 -21.99 -15.48 23.15
N TYR A 50 -20.80 -15.37 22.57
CA TYR A 50 -19.97 -16.52 22.20
C TYR A 50 -18.92 -16.90 23.26
N HIS A 51 -18.90 -16.21 24.40
CA HIS A 51 -17.94 -16.41 25.49
C HIS A 51 -16.49 -16.28 25.07
N VAL A 52 -16.19 -15.33 24.16
CA VAL A 52 -14.85 -14.98 23.70
C VAL A 52 -14.36 -13.76 24.49
N PRO A 53 -13.14 -13.73 25.02
CA PRO A 53 -12.62 -12.53 25.66
C PRO A 53 -12.65 -11.35 24.68
N ARG A 54 -13.27 -10.23 25.09
CA ARG A 54 -13.41 -9.05 24.21
C ARG A 54 -12.07 -8.55 23.66
N SER A 55 -10.99 -8.66 24.45
CA SER A 55 -9.66 -8.26 24.01
C SER A 55 -9.13 -9.16 22.87
N VAL A 56 -9.43 -10.45 22.88
CA VAL A 56 -9.06 -11.38 21.80
C VAL A 56 -9.82 -11.03 20.52
N LEU A 57 -11.15 -10.87 20.60
CA LEU A 57 -11.97 -10.52 19.44
C LEU A 57 -11.56 -9.17 18.81
N LEU A 58 -11.29 -8.15 19.64
CA LEU A 58 -10.79 -6.85 19.19
C LEU A 58 -9.39 -6.94 18.58
N GLY A 59 -8.49 -7.73 19.18
CA GLY A 59 -7.12 -7.92 18.69
C GLY A 59 -7.08 -8.62 17.34
N VAL A 60 -7.85 -9.71 17.18
CA VAL A 60 -7.99 -10.43 15.90
C VAL A 60 -8.55 -9.50 14.81
N SER A 61 -9.63 -8.79 15.11
CA SER A 61 -10.23 -7.84 14.17
C SER A 61 -9.27 -6.72 13.77
N TYR A 62 -8.43 -6.25 14.70
CA TYR A 62 -7.42 -5.24 14.39
C TYR A 62 -6.39 -5.76 13.38
N LEU A 63 -5.92 -6.99 13.53
CA LEU A 63 -4.97 -7.59 12.59
C LEU A 63 -5.58 -7.80 11.19
N GLN A 64 -6.88 -8.06 11.10
CA GLN A 64 -7.57 -8.35 9.85
C GLN A 64 -7.98 -7.10 9.06
N SER A 65 -8.38 -6.03 9.74
CA SER A 65 -8.98 -4.86 9.08
C SER A 65 -8.67 -3.53 9.75
N ARG A 66 -7.93 -3.54 10.88
CA ARG A 66 -7.82 -2.35 11.75
C ARG A 66 -9.19 -1.82 12.20
N TRP A 67 -10.19 -2.73 12.31
CA TRP A 67 -11.61 -2.48 12.62
C TRP A 67 -12.40 -1.78 11.52
N ASP A 68 -11.84 -1.56 10.35
CA ASP A 68 -12.53 -0.94 9.22
C ASP A 68 -13.54 -1.93 8.60
N ALA A 69 -14.62 -1.40 8.07
CA ALA A 69 -15.70 -2.17 7.45
C ALA A 69 -15.66 -2.10 5.92
N HIS A 70 -14.83 -1.23 5.35
CA HIS A 70 -14.62 -1.03 3.93
C HIS A 70 -15.91 -0.83 3.13
N ALA A 71 -16.94 -0.24 3.77
CA ALA A 71 -18.28 -0.05 3.22
C ALA A 71 -18.92 -1.33 2.63
N GLY A 72 -18.50 -2.52 3.11
CA GLY A 72 -18.96 -3.81 2.59
C GLY A 72 -18.22 -4.29 1.34
N ALA A 73 -17.21 -3.57 0.86
CA ALA A 73 -16.37 -4.00 -0.25
C ALA A 73 -15.45 -5.16 0.20
N PRO A 74 -15.19 -6.16 -0.66
CA PRO A 74 -14.29 -7.25 -0.35
C PRO A 74 -12.81 -6.84 -0.49
N SER A 75 -11.94 -7.50 0.27
CA SER A 75 -10.50 -7.47 0.03
C SER A 75 -10.12 -8.28 -1.22
N VAL A 76 -8.85 -8.23 -1.61
CA VAL A 76 -8.27 -9.05 -2.70
C VAL A 76 -8.54 -10.55 -2.52
N THR A 77 -8.60 -11.04 -1.29
CA THR A 77 -8.91 -12.44 -0.97
C THR A 77 -10.40 -12.72 -0.76
N GLY A 78 -11.27 -11.75 -1.01
CA GLY A 78 -12.72 -11.86 -0.79
C GLY A 78 -13.11 -11.84 0.69
N GLY A 79 -12.34 -11.20 1.54
CA GLY A 79 -12.67 -10.95 2.94
C GLY A 79 -13.59 -9.75 3.10
N TYR A 80 -14.53 -9.82 4.04
CA TYR A 80 -15.55 -8.79 4.28
C TYR A 80 -15.57 -8.36 5.74
N GLY A 81 -15.76 -7.07 5.96
CA GLY A 81 -16.05 -6.45 7.24
C GLY A 81 -14.92 -6.58 8.29
N PRO A 82 -15.17 -6.14 9.54
CA PRO A 82 -14.14 -6.03 10.57
C PRO A 82 -13.38 -7.31 10.92
N LEU A 83 -13.97 -8.49 10.71
CA LEU A 83 -13.34 -9.80 10.95
C LEU A 83 -12.83 -10.48 9.66
N HIS A 84 -12.87 -9.76 8.51
CA HIS A 84 -12.34 -10.28 7.24
C HIS A 84 -12.90 -11.68 6.90
N LEU A 85 -14.23 -11.87 7.05
CA LEU A 85 -14.87 -13.14 6.74
C LEU A 85 -14.81 -13.42 5.24
N THR A 86 -14.12 -14.47 4.82
CA THR A 86 -13.71 -14.69 3.43
C THR A 86 -14.73 -15.49 2.62
N ASP A 87 -15.06 -15.00 1.42
CA ASP A 87 -15.68 -15.74 0.34
C ASP A 87 -14.83 -15.59 -0.93
N ALA A 88 -13.83 -16.41 -1.08
CA ALA A 88 -12.85 -16.32 -2.17
C ALA A 88 -13.43 -16.53 -3.56
N ARG A 89 -14.62 -17.12 -3.69
CA ARG A 89 -15.29 -17.22 -5.00
C ARG A 89 -15.55 -15.84 -5.60
N THR A 90 -15.82 -14.85 -4.75
CA THR A 90 -15.99 -13.45 -5.18
C THR A 90 -14.66 -12.85 -5.64
N ALA A 91 -13.58 -13.07 -4.89
CA ALA A 91 -12.25 -12.57 -5.24
C ALA A 91 -11.69 -13.22 -6.52
N LEU A 92 -11.90 -14.53 -6.68
CA LEU A 92 -11.44 -15.26 -7.88
C LEU A 92 -12.24 -14.93 -9.15
N ALA A 93 -13.45 -14.38 -8.99
CA ALA A 93 -14.24 -13.87 -10.11
C ALA A 93 -13.77 -12.48 -10.59
N GLY A 94 -13.05 -11.74 -9.75
CA GLY A 94 -12.41 -10.48 -10.11
C GLY A 94 -11.19 -10.74 -11.00
N ALA A 95 -11.12 -10.06 -12.15
CA ALA A 95 -9.91 -10.07 -12.97
C ALA A 95 -8.82 -9.28 -12.22
N SER A 96 -7.57 -9.78 -12.19
CA SER A 96 -6.44 -8.92 -11.88
C SER A 96 -6.46 -7.73 -12.84
N HIS A 97 -6.36 -6.51 -12.33
CA HIS A 97 -6.37 -5.31 -13.17
C HIS A 97 -5.17 -5.36 -14.11
N GLY A 98 -5.42 -4.95 -15.36
CA GLY A 98 -4.41 -5.01 -16.40
C GLY A 98 -3.21 -4.17 -16.02
N GLU A 99 -2.10 -4.82 -16.02
CA GLU A 99 -0.80 -4.20 -15.86
C GLU A 99 -0.64 -3.05 -16.85
N GLY A 100 0.03 -1.99 -16.39
CA GLY A 100 0.38 -0.86 -17.22
C GLY A 100 1.24 -1.27 -18.43
N ALA A 101 1.51 -0.32 -19.30
CA ALA A 101 2.41 -0.51 -20.44
C ALA A 101 3.90 -0.49 -20.03
N GLU A 102 4.20 -0.65 -18.76
CA GLU A 102 5.56 -0.62 -18.22
C GLU A 102 6.33 -1.90 -18.59
N ASP A 103 7.56 -1.72 -19.06
CA ASP A 103 8.54 -2.80 -19.09
C ASP A 103 9.15 -2.93 -17.67
N PRO A 104 8.88 -4.00 -16.91
CA PRO A 104 9.33 -4.11 -15.52
C PRO A 104 10.84 -4.13 -15.38
N ARG A 105 11.58 -4.50 -16.43
CA ARG A 105 13.03 -4.44 -16.48
C ARG A 105 13.55 -3.02 -16.66
N GLY A 106 12.97 -2.24 -17.58
CA GLY A 106 13.30 -0.86 -17.85
C GLY A 106 14.76 -0.63 -18.32
N ASP A 107 15.34 -1.60 -19.02
CA ASP A 107 16.71 -1.54 -19.57
C ASP A 107 16.70 -1.28 -21.07
N ASP A 108 17.10 -0.08 -21.51
CA ASP A 108 17.16 0.32 -22.92
C ASP A 108 18.17 -0.52 -23.76
N ALA A 109 19.02 -1.32 -23.12
CA ALA A 109 19.98 -2.19 -23.82
C ALA A 109 19.36 -3.48 -24.33
N ARG A 110 18.13 -3.78 -23.94
CA ARG A 110 17.38 -5.02 -24.28
C ARG A 110 16.02 -4.69 -24.89
N ALA A 111 15.43 -5.65 -25.63
CA ALA A 111 14.06 -5.52 -26.15
C ALA A 111 13.05 -5.45 -25.01
N PRO A 112 11.99 -4.62 -25.11
CA PRO A 112 10.95 -4.54 -24.07
C PRO A 112 10.29 -5.90 -23.83
N LEU A 113 10.00 -6.20 -22.56
CA LEU A 113 9.23 -7.37 -22.16
C LEU A 113 7.73 -7.14 -22.43
N HIS A 114 7.01 -8.23 -22.66
CA HIS A 114 5.57 -8.21 -22.84
C HIS A 114 4.91 -9.17 -21.84
N PRO A 115 3.75 -8.80 -21.26
CA PRO A 115 3.03 -9.66 -20.34
C PRO A 115 2.74 -11.04 -20.92
N ALA A 116 2.96 -12.08 -20.12
CA ALA A 116 2.59 -13.44 -20.47
C ALA A 116 1.06 -13.64 -20.47
N ALA A 117 0.58 -14.70 -21.08
CA ALA A 117 -0.83 -15.07 -21.04
C ALA A 117 -1.25 -15.43 -19.61
N ARG A 118 -2.43 -14.98 -19.16
CA ARG A 118 -2.95 -15.23 -17.81
C ARG A 118 -3.05 -16.73 -17.52
N VAL A 119 -2.57 -17.13 -16.34
CA VAL A 119 -2.79 -18.48 -15.80
C VAL A 119 -4.18 -18.53 -15.16
N PRO A 120 -5.01 -19.55 -15.42
CA PRO A 120 -6.32 -19.70 -14.79
C PRO A 120 -6.20 -19.81 -13.27
N ALA A 121 -7.14 -19.19 -12.53
CA ALA A 121 -7.23 -19.31 -11.10
C ALA A 121 -7.47 -20.76 -10.66
N PRO A 122 -6.91 -21.22 -9.49
CA PRO A 122 -7.14 -22.55 -8.98
C PRO A 122 -8.61 -22.76 -8.62
N THR A 123 -9.12 -24.00 -8.84
CA THR A 123 -10.51 -24.37 -8.58
C THR A 123 -10.76 -24.83 -7.14
N ASP A 124 -9.73 -25.33 -6.46
CA ASP A 124 -9.81 -25.80 -5.08
C ASP A 124 -9.36 -24.69 -4.11
N LEU A 125 -10.27 -24.29 -3.22
CA LEU A 125 -10.06 -23.22 -2.28
C LEU A 125 -9.75 -23.77 -0.88
N PRO A 126 -8.66 -23.34 -0.23
CA PRO A 126 -8.39 -23.70 1.15
C PRO A 126 -9.44 -23.14 2.10
N ALA A 127 -9.65 -23.81 3.25
CA ALA A 127 -10.68 -23.44 4.22
C ALA A 127 -10.59 -21.98 4.72
N ARG A 128 -9.37 -21.42 4.77
CA ARG A 128 -9.15 -20.00 5.14
C ARG A 128 -9.84 -19.00 4.19
N LEU A 129 -10.15 -19.41 2.98
CA LEU A 129 -10.80 -18.57 1.96
C LEU A 129 -12.32 -18.81 1.88
N THR A 130 -12.91 -19.55 2.81
CA THR A 130 -14.35 -19.88 2.87
C THR A 130 -14.96 -19.66 4.24
N THR A 131 -14.34 -18.83 5.09
CA THR A 131 -14.75 -18.61 6.49
C THR A 131 -16.12 -17.95 6.64
N LEU A 132 -16.57 -17.17 5.65
CA LEU A 132 -17.90 -16.55 5.64
C LEU A 132 -19.02 -17.59 5.66
N ALA A 133 -18.89 -18.65 4.85
CA ALA A 133 -19.88 -19.75 4.84
C ALA A 133 -19.93 -20.49 6.19
N LYS A 134 -18.77 -20.71 6.82
CA LYS A 134 -18.70 -21.31 8.15
C LYS A 134 -19.30 -20.42 9.23
N ALA A 135 -19.07 -19.10 9.15
CA ALA A 135 -19.68 -18.13 10.06
C ALA A 135 -21.22 -18.11 9.91
N ALA A 136 -21.73 -18.18 8.67
CA ALA A 136 -23.17 -18.28 8.40
C ALA A 136 -23.80 -19.53 9.02
N GLU A 137 -23.13 -20.69 8.90
CA GLU A 137 -23.56 -21.94 9.54
C GLU A 137 -23.61 -21.81 11.07
N LEU A 138 -22.59 -21.26 11.69
CA LEU A 138 -22.47 -21.15 13.15
C LEU A 138 -23.43 -20.13 13.77
N THR A 139 -23.76 -19.07 13.06
CA THR A 139 -24.59 -17.97 13.56
C THR A 139 -26.06 -18.07 13.13
N GLY A 140 -26.35 -18.81 12.05
CA GLY A 140 -27.66 -18.80 11.39
C GLY A 140 -27.96 -17.51 10.62
N LEU A 141 -26.99 -16.58 10.51
CA LEU A 141 -27.14 -15.35 9.75
C LEU A 141 -26.92 -15.62 8.24
N SER A 142 -27.58 -14.80 7.40
CA SER A 142 -27.37 -14.92 5.95
C SER A 142 -25.95 -14.47 5.54
N PRO A 143 -25.37 -15.05 4.49
CA PRO A 143 -24.09 -14.59 3.95
C PRO A 143 -24.08 -13.08 3.61
N ASP A 144 -25.18 -12.54 3.10
CA ASP A 144 -25.29 -11.11 2.75
C ASP A 144 -25.26 -10.23 4.01
N ALA A 145 -25.95 -10.62 5.08
CA ALA A 145 -25.86 -9.89 6.35
C ALA A 145 -24.42 -9.88 6.90
N LEU A 146 -23.69 -10.99 6.77
CA LEU A 146 -22.28 -11.09 7.21
C LEU A 146 -21.32 -10.24 6.36
N ARG A 147 -21.67 -9.97 5.08
CA ARG A 147 -20.88 -9.08 4.21
C ARG A 147 -21.17 -7.59 4.48
N GLU A 148 -22.46 -7.24 4.62
CA GLU A 148 -22.93 -5.85 4.57
C GLU A 148 -23.05 -5.19 5.95
N ASP A 149 -23.39 -5.95 7.03
CA ASP A 149 -23.51 -5.40 8.37
C ASP A 149 -22.28 -5.71 9.23
N PRO A 150 -21.49 -4.68 9.60
CA PRO A 150 -20.34 -4.87 10.50
C PRO A 150 -20.69 -5.51 11.84
N VAL A 151 -21.92 -5.36 12.34
CA VAL A 151 -22.36 -5.99 13.60
C VAL A 151 -22.53 -7.50 13.42
N ALA A 152 -23.19 -7.92 12.33
CA ALA A 152 -23.31 -9.33 11.97
C ALA A 152 -21.94 -9.97 11.71
N ASN A 153 -21.05 -9.25 11.03
CA ASN A 153 -19.68 -9.68 10.75
C ASN A 153 -18.90 -9.96 12.06
N VAL A 154 -18.98 -9.06 13.04
CA VAL A 154 -18.35 -9.24 14.36
C VAL A 154 -18.90 -10.48 15.08
N SER A 155 -20.21 -10.75 15.01
CA SER A 155 -20.82 -11.98 15.56
C SER A 155 -20.28 -13.22 14.84
N GLY A 156 -20.16 -13.19 13.51
CA GLY A 156 -19.57 -14.28 12.72
C GLY A 156 -18.13 -14.60 13.13
N GLY A 157 -17.30 -13.60 13.30
CA GLY A 157 -15.92 -13.78 13.76
C GLY A 157 -15.81 -14.32 15.20
N ALA A 158 -16.68 -13.86 16.10
CA ALA A 158 -16.74 -14.39 17.47
C ALA A 158 -17.16 -15.86 17.48
N ALA A 159 -18.15 -16.25 16.66
CA ALA A 159 -18.59 -17.62 16.50
C ALA A 159 -17.46 -18.53 15.99
N LEU A 160 -16.68 -18.07 15.00
CA LEU A 160 -15.51 -18.81 14.48
C LEU A 160 -14.43 -18.99 15.52
N LEU A 161 -14.09 -17.96 16.31
CA LEU A 161 -13.11 -18.07 17.40
C LEU A 161 -13.57 -19.07 18.47
N ALA A 162 -14.84 -19.00 18.88
CA ALA A 162 -15.40 -19.95 19.84
C ALA A 162 -15.44 -21.39 19.30
N ALA A 163 -15.72 -21.58 18.00
CA ALA A 163 -15.66 -22.88 17.35
C ALA A 163 -14.23 -23.42 17.32
N ALA A 164 -13.26 -22.60 16.93
CA ALA A 164 -11.85 -22.99 16.92
C ALA A 164 -11.33 -23.41 18.30
N GLN A 165 -11.75 -22.69 19.37
CA GLN A 165 -11.39 -23.04 20.75
C GLN A 165 -11.96 -24.41 21.16
N ARG A 166 -13.23 -24.68 20.84
CA ARG A 166 -13.84 -25.98 21.11
C ARG A 166 -13.22 -27.13 20.30
N GLU A 167 -12.89 -26.90 19.06
CA GLU A 167 -12.22 -27.88 18.18
C GLU A 167 -10.82 -28.27 18.67
N LEU A 168 -10.15 -27.37 19.41
CA LEU A 168 -8.90 -27.65 20.11
C LEU A 168 -9.09 -28.45 21.41
N GLY A 169 -10.33 -28.66 21.85
CA GLY A 169 -10.64 -29.28 23.14
C GLY A 169 -10.48 -28.34 24.33
N GLU A 170 -10.30 -27.04 24.07
CA GLU A 170 -10.05 -26.03 25.10
C GLU A 170 -11.35 -25.41 25.63
N PRO A 171 -11.40 -25.02 26.91
CA PRO A 171 -12.59 -24.37 27.50
C PRO A 171 -12.75 -22.94 26.94
N LEU A 172 -13.99 -22.45 26.91
CA LEU A 172 -14.29 -21.04 26.63
C LEU A 172 -13.94 -20.18 27.85
N SER A 173 -12.64 -20.00 28.10
CA SER A 173 -12.13 -19.28 29.26
C SER A 173 -12.38 -17.77 29.14
N ALA A 174 -12.59 -17.11 30.28
CA ALA A 174 -12.61 -15.63 30.36
C ALA A 174 -11.22 -15.01 30.29
N ASP A 175 -10.15 -15.79 30.50
CA ASP A 175 -8.77 -15.32 30.39
C ASP A 175 -8.34 -15.33 28.92
N PRO A 176 -7.93 -14.17 28.35
CA PRO A 176 -7.42 -14.11 27.00
C PRO A 176 -6.13 -14.93 26.78
N ALA A 177 -5.38 -15.26 27.84
CA ALA A 177 -4.17 -16.07 27.73
C ALA A 177 -4.45 -17.49 27.19
N ASP A 178 -5.65 -18.03 27.45
CA ASP A 178 -6.06 -19.38 27.08
C ASP A 178 -6.60 -19.50 25.64
N TRP A 179 -6.40 -18.48 24.80
CA TRP A 179 -6.95 -18.43 23.44
C TRP A 179 -5.90 -18.43 22.32
N TYR A 180 -4.64 -18.70 22.66
CA TYR A 180 -3.56 -18.62 21.69
C TYR A 180 -3.76 -19.57 20.50
N GLY A 181 -4.16 -20.80 20.76
CA GLY A 181 -4.42 -21.81 19.73
C GLY A 181 -5.57 -21.42 18.80
N ALA A 182 -6.69 -20.90 19.34
CA ALA A 182 -7.82 -20.44 18.54
C ALA A 182 -7.46 -19.21 17.69
N VAL A 183 -6.69 -18.27 18.22
CA VAL A 183 -6.17 -17.12 17.48
C VAL A 183 -5.24 -17.56 16.36
N ALA A 184 -4.34 -18.50 16.64
CA ALA A 184 -3.45 -19.07 15.63
C ALA A 184 -4.24 -19.74 14.48
N ARG A 185 -5.28 -20.52 14.78
CA ARG A 185 -6.17 -21.13 13.76
C ARG A 185 -6.97 -20.10 12.98
N PHE A 186 -7.39 -19.00 13.63
CA PHE A 186 -8.16 -17.95 12.96
C PHE A 186 -7.38 -17.29 11.81
N SER A 187 -6.06 -17.26 11.87
CA SER A 187 -5.21 -16.76 10.76
C SER A 187 -5.46 -17.52 9.45
N GLY A 188 -5.91 -18.78 9.53
CA GLY A 188 -6.01 -19.66 8.39
C GLY A 188 -4.68 -20.15 7.85
N ALA A 189 -3.58 -19.90 8.56
CA ALA A 189 -2.25 -20.34 8.19
C ALA A 189 -2.15 -21.86 8.13
N GLU A 190 -1.36 -22.38 7.18
CA GLU A 190 -1.16 -23.81 6.97
C GLU A 190 0.03 -24.37 7.76
N ASP A 191 0.91 -23.49 8.23
CA ASP A 191 2.11 -23.85 8.98
C ASP A 191 2.17 -23.17 10.35
N SER A 192 2.89 -23.79 11.27
CA SER A 192 2.98 -23.36 12.66
C SER A 192 3.74 -22.03 12.85
N ALA A 193 4.68 -21.69 11.99
CA ALA A 193 5.43 -20.43 12.12
C ALA A 193 4.57 -19.23 11.72
N THR A 194 3.81 -19.35 10.63
CA THR A 194 2.86 -18.31 10.21
C THR A 194 1.77 -18.10 11.25
N ALA A 195 1.16 -19.18 11.73
CA ALA A 195 0.12 -19.13 12.76
C ALA A 195 0.64 -18.50 14.07
N ALA A 196 1.88 -18.87 14.48
CA ALA A 196 2.52 -18.29 15.64
C ALA A 196 2.85 -16.80 15.46
N ALA A 197 3.36 -16.39 14.31
CA ALA A 197 3.66 -15.00 14.02
C ALA A 197 2.41 -14.14 14.11
N TYR A 198 1.33 -14.57 13.47
CA TYR A 198 0.02 -13.91 13.54
C TYR A 198 -0.51 -13.83 14.98
N ALA A 199 -0.54 -14.95 15.71
CA ALA A 199 -1.04 -14.96 17.09
C ALA A 199 -0.18 -14.05 17.99
N ASN A 200 1.15 -14.07 17.86
CA ASN A 200 2.03 -13.17 18.60
C ASN A 200 1.71 -11.70 18.34
N ASP A 201 1.39 -11.33 17.11
CA ASP A 201 1.00 -9.96 16.74
C ASP A 201 -0.34 -9.56 17.37
N VAL A 202 -1.33 -10.46 17.39
CA VAL A 202 -2.60 -10.23 18.12
C VAL A 202 -2.32 -9.96 19.59
N TYR A 203 -1.47 -10.76 20.23
CA TYR A 203 -1.15 -10.57 21.66
C TYR A 203 -0.26 -9.35 21.92
N GLU A 204 0.57 -8.95 20.97
CA GLU A 204 1.30 -7.69 21.05
C GLU A 204 0.33 -6.50 21.07
N VAL A 205 -0.68 -6.50 20.20
CA VAL A 205 -1.73 -5.47 20.18
C VAL A 205 -2.58 -5.50 21.45
N ILE A 206 -2.92 -6.67 21.98
CA ILE A 206 -3.66 -6.78 23.25
C ILE A 206 -2.85 -6.18 24.41
N ARG A 207 -1.55 -6.45 24.47
CA ARG A 207 -0.68 -5.90 25.53
C ARG A 207 -0.50 -4.40 25.41
N ALA A 208 -0.30 -3.89 24.20
CA ALA A 208 -0.09 -2.47 23.95
C ALA A 208 -1.39 -1.64 24.06
N GLY A 209 -2.52 -2.24 23.72
CA GLY A 209 -3.78 -1.54 23.49
C GLY A 209 -3.75 -0.72 22.21
N GLU A 210 -4.95 -0.38 21.69
CA GLU A 210 -5.08 0.42 20.48
C GLU A 210 -6.37 1.25 20.50
N ARG A 211 -6.35 2.39 19.84
CA ARG A 211 -7.54 3.25 19.70
C ARG A 211 -7.51 3.99 18.38
N ARG A 212 -8.60 3.89 17.60
CA ARG A 212 -8.75 4.66 16.38
C ARG A 212 -10.21 4.97 16.05
N ILE A 213 -10.38 5.85 15.07
CA ILE A 213 -11.65 6.07 14.38
C ILE A 213 -11.58 5.27 13.08
N THR A 214 -12.58 4.44 12.82
CA THR A 214 -12.66 3.59 11.60
C THR A 214 -13.02 4.41 10.36
N ASP A 215 -12.94 3.79 9.20
CA ASP A 215 -13.44 4.32 7.92
C ASP A 215 -14.89 4.82 8.01
N ALA A 216 -15.75 4.09 8.70
CA ALA A 216 -17.16 4.43 8.95
C ALA A 216 -17.36 5.43 10.11
N GLY A 217 -16.30 6.07 10.63
CA GLY A 217 -16.39 7.06 11.71
C GLY A 217 -16.68 6.48 13.11
N GLN A 218 -16.57 5.15 13.27
CA GLN A 218 -16.79 4.49 14.55
C GLN A 218 -15.57 4.61 15.45
N ARG A 219 -15.80 4.91 16.73
CA ARG A 219 -14.70 4.93 17.72
C ARG A 219 -14.55 3.55 18.34
N VAL A 220 -13.38 2.93 18.14
CA VAL A 220 -13.05 1.61 18.70
C VAL A 220 -11.81 1.74 19.58
N THR A 221 -11.85 1.03 20.73
CA THR A 221 -10.76 1.01 21.72
C THR A 221 -10.56 -0.40 22.23
N LEU A 222 -9.35 -0.89 22.10
CA LEU A 222 -8.79 -2.04 22.81
C LEU A 222 -7.94 -1.52 23.97
N ALA A 223 -8.40 -1.72 25.19
CA ALA A 223 -7.62 -1.30 26.37
C ALA A 223 -6.34 -2.16 26.50
N ALA A 224 -5.22 -1.54 26.82
CA ALA A 224 -3.96 -2.24 27.06
C ALA A 224 -4.09 -3.26 28.18
N ARG A 225 -3.50 -4.43 27.97
CA ARG A 225 -3.38 -5.52 28.97
C ARG A 225 -1.94 -6.04 29.00
N PRO A 226 -1.00 -5.29 29.58
CA PRO A 226 0.44 -5.59 29.49
C PRO A 226 0.81 -6.92 30.15
N ASP A 227 0.01 -7.41 31.09
CA ASP A 227 0.30 -8.60 31.87
C ASP A 227 -0.18 -9.91 31.21
N VAL A 228 -0.86 -9.85 30.03
CA VAL A 228 -1.33 -11.05 29.34
C VAL A 228 -0.14 -11.84 28.80
N ALA A 229 0.00 -13.07 29.29
CA ALA A 229 1.01 -14.04 28.86
C ALA A 229 0.28 -15.24 28.21
N PRO A 230 0.20 -15.32 26.86
CA PRO A 230 -0.54 -16.36 26.17
C PRO A 230 0.07 -17.74 26.38
N ASP A 231 -0.78 -18.77 26.45
CA ASP A 231 -0.35 -20.17 26.48
C ASP A 231 0.04 -20.63 25.06
N VAL A 232 1.28 -20.40 24.70
CA VAL A 232 1.82 -20.80 23.38
C VAL A 232 1.89 -22.31 23.18
N SER A 233 1.71 -23.12 24.23
CA SER A 233 1.72 -24.58 24.12
C SER A 233 0.54 -25.12 23.31
N GLN A 234 -0.59 -24.41 23.28
CA GLN A 234 -1.78 -24.71 22.48
C GLN A 234 -1.52 -24.80 20.97
N LEU A 235 -0.43 -24.18 20.47
CA LEU A 235 -0.05 -24.27 19.07
C LEU A 235 0.26 -25.70 18.63
N ARG A 236 0.75 -26.55 19.53
CA ARG A 236 1.08 -27.96 19.23
C ARG A 236 -0.16 -28.76 18.85
N ASP A 237 -1.30 -28.41 19.40
CA ASP A 237 -2.59 -29.09 19.19
C ASP A 237 -3.37 -28.50 18.00
N ALA A 238 -2.82 -27.46 17.36
CA ALA A 238 -3.45 -26.81 16.22
C ALA A 238 -3.43 -27.64 14.92
N GLY A 239 -2.65 -28.74 14.86
CA GLY A 239 -2.61 -29.64 13.70
C GLY A 239 -1.90 -29.04 12.47
N LEU A 240 -1.02 -28.05 12.66
CA LEU A 240 -0.34 -27.33 11.61
C LEU A 240 0.96 -28.02 11.18
N ARG A 241 1.35 -27.87 9.90
CA ARG A 241 2.63 -28.36 9.40
C ARG A 241 3.80 -27.62 10.06
N ALA A 242 4.96 -28.24 10.14
CA ALA A 242 6.20 -27.54 10.46
C ALA A 242 6.56 -26.60 9.29
N ALA A 243 6.96 -25.39 9.58
CA ALA A 243 7.44 -24.47 8.56
C ALA A 243 8.84 -24.87 8.07
N SER A 244 9.09 -24.64 6.78
CA SER A 244 10.45 -24.72 6.22
C SER A 244 10.89 -23.32 5.84
N ALA A 245 11.92 -22.81 6.53
CA ALA A 245 12.55 -21.52 6.23
C ALA A 245 13.91 -21.68 5.52
N ASP A 246 14.21 -22.86 5.01
CA ASP A 246 15.51 -23.17 4.42
C ASP A 246 15.80 -22.27 3.21
N GLY A 247 16.92 -21.59 3.28
CA GLY A 247 17.42 -20.75 2.20
C GLY A 247 16.83 -19.34 2.10
N THR A 248 15.92 -18.92 2.98
CA THR A 248 15.35 -17.57 2.95
C THR A 248 16.25 -16.50 3.59
N GLU A 249 16.11 -15.24 3.15
CA GLU A 249 16.77 -14.06 3.71
C GLU A 249 15.75 -13.21 4.49
N CYS A 250 15.14 -13.81 5.51
CA CYS A 250 14.12 -13.21 6.36
C CYS A 250 14.56 -13.17 7.83
N PRO A 251 14.05 -12.21 8.63
CA PRO A 251 14.26 -12.23 10.07
C PRO A 251 13.46 -13.39 10.72
N LYS A 252 13.95 -13.92 11.82
CA LYS A 252 13.28 -15.00 12.59
C LYS A 252 11.90 -14.60 13.18
N THR A 253 11.54 -13.35 13.10
CA THR A 253 10.29 -12.79 13.64
C THR A 253 9.13 -12.80 12.65
N VAL A 254 9.35 -13.29 11.44
CA VAL A 254 8.32 -13.49 10.41
C VAL A 254 8.34 -14.92 9.91
N SER A 255 7.22 -15.38 9.36
CA SER A 255 7.18 -16.62 8.59
C SER A 255 7.57 -16.33 7.15
N CYS A 256 8.47 -17.16 6.61
CA CYS A 256 9.01 -16.93 5.27
C CYS A 256 9.33 -18.28 4.62
N GLU A 257 8.96 -18.44 3.35
CA GLU A 257 9.29 -19.62 2.55
C GLU A 257 10.04 -19.24 1.28
N TRP A 258 10.79 -20.20 0.72
CA TRP A 258 11.51 -20.01 -0.53
C TRP A 258 10.72 -20.61 -1.70
N ILE A 259 10.20 -19.76 -2.57
CA ILE A 259 9.50 -20.10 -3.81
C ILE A 259 10.26 -19.41 -4.95
N PRO A 260 11.32 -20.02 -5.52
CA PRO A 260 12.21 -19.33 -6.43
C PRO A 260 11.53 -18.93 -7.74
N ALA A 261 11.81 -17.71 -8.20
CA ALA A 261 11.64 -17.33 -9.59
C ALA A 261 12.63 -18.14 -10.45
N PRO A 262 12.21 -18.73 -11.58
CA PRO A 262 13.10 -19.51 -12.42
C PRO A 262 14.16 -18.64 -13.10
N TYR A 263 15.36 -19.20 -13.27
CA TYR A 263 16.44 -18.59 -14.05
C TYR A 263 16.83 -19.57 -15.15
N GLU A 264 16.25 -19.38 -16.32
CA GLU A 264 16.34 -20.31 -17.45
C GLU A 264 16.61 -19.53 -18.74
N GLU A 265 17.42 -20.11 -19.63
CA GLU A 265 17.62 -19.60 -20.98
C GLU A 265 16.54 -20.18 -21.90
N PHE A 266 15.90 -19.35 -22.68
CA PHE A 266 14.90 -19.72 -23.67
C PHE A 266 15.14 -18.95 -24.97
N GLY A 267 14.77 -19.49 -26.09
CA GLY A 267 14.91 -19.02 -27.47
C GLY A 267 15.70 -17.72 -27.73
N ASP A 268 16.52 -17.70 -28.74
CA ASP A 268 17.26 -16.52 -29.24
C ASP A 268 18.20 -15.77 -28.23
N GLY A 269 18.60 -16.44 -27.15
CA GLY A 269 19.48 -15.87 -26.11
C GLY A 269 18.74 -15.03 -25.06
N ASP A 270 17.40 -15.11 -25.00
CA ASP A 270 16.61 -14.53 -23.92
C ASP A 270 16.56 -15.47 -22.70
N TYR A 271 16.30 -14.93 -21.50
CA TYR A 271 16.37 -15.69 -20.27
C TYR A 271 15.50 -15.09 -19.17
N GLY A 272 15.20 -15.92 -18.16
CA GLY A 272 14.26 -15.74 -17.10
C GLY A 272 14.45 -14.55 -16.20
N ASN A 273 13.45 -14.01 -15.81
CA ASN A 273 12.81 -12.83 -15.21
C ASN A 273 13.64 -12.06 -14.14
N HIS A 274 14.93 -12.36 -13.95
CA HIS A 274 15.86 -11.60 -13.10
C HIS A 274 17.29 -11.76 -13.63
N ASP A 275 18.23 -10.96 -13.15
CA ASP A 275 19.65 -11.09 -13.48
C ASP A 275 20.46 -11.53 -12.27
N LEU A 276 21.40 -12.43 -12.50
CA LEU A 276 22.35 -12.83 -11.46
C LEU A 276 23.28 -11.66 -11.12
N GLY A 277 23.65 -11.54 -9.86
CA GLY A 277 24.52 -10.50 -9.36
C GLY A 277 25.22 -10.89 -8.07
N ASP A 278 26.03 -9.97 -7.55
CA ASP A 278 26.78 -10.15 -6.30
C ASP A 278 26.63 -8.87 -5.41
N ARG A 279 25.37 -8.45 -5.18
CA ARG A 279 25.09 -7.32 -4.29
C ARG A 279 25.19 -7.72 -2.81
N PRO A 280 25.70 -6.91 -1.93
CA PRO A 280 26.17 -5.54 -2.13
C PRO A 280 27.65 -5.44 -2.54
N ALA A 281 28.36 -6.54 -2.80
CA ALA A 281 29.79 -6.51 -3.14
C ALA A 281 30.06 -5.84 -4.49
N SER A 282 29.21 -6.09 -5.51
CA SER A 282 29.35 -5.48 -6.85
C SER A 282 28.79 -4.06 -6.90
N GLN A 283 27.61 -3.82 -6.31
CA GLN A 283 26.92 -2.53 -6.25
C GLN A 283 26.01 -2.48 -5.02
N ARG A 284 25.85 -1.30 -4.43
CA ARG A 284 25.05 -1.12 -3.22
C ARG A 284 23.56 -1.29 -3.51
N ILE A 285 22.85 -1.96 -2.60
CA ILE A 285 21.40 -1.86 -2.49
C ILE A 285 21.10 -0.53 -1.80
N ARG A 286 20.29 0.32 -2.43
CA ARG A 286 19.97 1.67 -1.96
C ARG A 286 18.51 1.84 -1.61
N TYR A 287 17.64 1.03 -2.24
CA TYR A 287 16.20 1.18 -2.15
C TYR A 287 15.53 -0.10 -1.72
N ILE A 288 14.41 0.06 -1.02
CA ILE A 288 13.39 -0.96 -0.87
C ILE A 288 12.12 -0.38 -1.50
N VAL A 289 11.57 -1.08 -2.50
CA VAL A 289 10.40 -0.62 -3.24
C VAL A 289 9.18 -1.42 -2.78
N VAL A 290 8.18 -0.70 -2.30
CA VAL A 290 6.88 -1.23 -1.87
C VAL A 290 5.94 -1.18 -3.06
N HIS A 291 5.42 -2.35 -3.42
CA HIS A 291 4.41 -2.56 -4.45
C HIS A 291 3.12 -3.07 -3.82
N ASP A 292 2.02 -3.06 -4.58
CA ASP A 292 0.89 -3.95 -4.38
C ASP A 292 0.68 -4.82 -5.64
N THR A 293 0.09 -5.98 -5.41
CA THR A 293 0.05 -7.04 -6.41
C THR A 293 -1.05 -6.88 -7.46
N GLU A 294 -2.00 -5.98 -7.27
CA GLU A 294 -3.22 -5.89 -8.08
C GLU A 294 -3.85 -7.27 -8.37
N GLY A 295 -3.71 -8.21 -7.41
CA GLY A 295 -4.15 -9.59 -7.58
C GLY A 295 -3.99 -10.44 -6.32
N ALA A 296 -4.65 -11.61 -6.29
CA ALA A 296 -4.60 -12.55 -5.18
C ALA A 296 -3.32 -13.40 -5.20
N TRP A 297 -2.88 -13.84 -4.03
CA TRP A 297 -1.67 -14.61 -3.74
C TRP A 297 -1.29 -15.67 -4.78
N ASN A 298 -2.23 -16.59 -5.11
CA ASN A 298 -1.91 -17.69 -6.03
C ASN A 298 -1.65 -17.22 -7.47
N GLY A 299 -2.37 -16.20 -7.94
CA GLY A 299 -2.14 -15.61 -9.27
C GLY A 299 -0.78 -14.93 -9.37
N VAL A 300 -0.41 -14.22 -8.31
CA VAL A 300 0.85 -13.49 -8.19
C VAL A 300 2.04 -14.46 -8.11
N LEU A 301 1.92 -15.57 -7.38
CA LEU A 301 2.96 -16.61 -7.37
C LEU A 301 3.15 -17.25 -8.73
N ASN A 302 2.08 -17.50 -9.48
CA ASN A 302 2.19 -18.03 -10.84
C ASN A 302 2.90 -17.04 -11.77
N MET A 303 2.67 -15.73 -11.60
CA MET A 303 3.31 -14.70 -12.41
C MET A 303 4.83 -14.66 -12.18
N VAL A 304 5.28 -14.68 -10.93
CA VAL A 304 6.72 -14.63 -10.62
C VAL A 304 7.44 -15.91 -11.03
N GLN A 305 6.73 -17.02 -11.16
CA GLN A 305 7.26 -18.31 -11.63
C GLN A 305 7.27 -18.43 -13.17
N ASP A 306 6.74 -17.47 -13.90
CA ASP A 306 6.91 -17.37 -15.35
C ASP A 306 8.27 -16.75 -15.67
N PRO A 307 9.21 -17.47 -16.32
CA PRO A 307 10.53 -16.94 -16.61
C PRO A 307 10.55 -15.84 -17.66
N THR A 308 9.44 -15.56 -18.34
CA THR A 308 9.43 -14.70 -19.52
C THR A 308 9.08 -13.25 -19.24
N TYR A 309 8.74 -12.86 -17.98
CA TYR A 309 8.18 -11.54 -17.75
C TYR A 309 8.79 -10.79 -16.55
N VAL A 310 8.24 -10.93 -15.37
CA VAL A 310 8.48 -10.07 -14.21
C VAL A 310 8.98 -10.87 -13.01
N SER A 311 9.75 -10.26 -12.13
CA SER A 311 10.07 -10.84 -10.82
C SER A 311 10.24 -9.75 -9.77
N TRP A 312 10.19 -10.16 -8.51
CA TRP A 312 10.49 -9.34 -7.34
C TRP A 312 11.10 -10.22 -6.24
N ASN A 313 11.59 -9.59 -5.18
CA ASN A 313 12.30 -10.36 -4.16
C ASN A 313 11.35 -11.04 -3.18
N TYR A 314 10.25 -10.40 -2.76
CA TYR A 314 9.34 -10.93 -1.74
C TYR A 314 7.88 -10.63 -2.07
N THR A 315 6.98 -11.61 -1.83
CA THR A 315 5.53 -11.39 -1.77
C THR A 315 5.05 -11.54 -0.33
N LEU A 316 4.13 -10.67 0.11
CA LEU A 316 3.54 -10.67 1.43
C LEU A 316 2.04 -10.93 1.35
N ARG A 317 1.57 -11.96 2.06
CA ARG A 317 0.16 -12.38 2.04
C ARG A 317 -0.67 -11.52 3.00
N SER A 318 -1.84 -11.06 2.53
CA SER A 318 -2.69 -10.15 3.29
C SER A 318 -3.36 -10.82 4.50
N THR A 319 -3.79 -12.07 4.40
CA THR A 319 -4.59 -12.73 5.44
C THR A 319 -3.86 -12.93 6.77
N ASP A 320 -2.56 -13.20 6.74
CA ASP A 320 -1.78 -13.63 7.90
C ASP A 320 -0.35 -13.07 7.96
N GLY A 321 0.06 -12.29 6.96
CA GLY A 321 1.40 -11.72 6.88
C GLY A 321 2.51 -12.72 6.52
N HIS A 322 2.17 -13.91 5.98
CA HIS A 322 3.15 -14.86 5.46
C HIS A 322 3.96 -14.27 4.31
N ILE A 323 5.23 -14.63 4.19
CA ILE A 323 6.15 -14.10 3.17
C ILE A 323 6.66 -15.23 2.30
N ALA A 324 6.65 -15.02 0.97
CA ALA A 324 7.39 -15.83 0.03
C ALA A 324 8.57 -15.01 -0.54
N GLN A 325 9.77 -15.59 -0.53
CA GLN A 325 10.94 -15.02 -1.21
C GLN A 325 11.17 -15.72 -2.55
N HIS A 326 11.41 -14.93 -3.62
CA HIS A 326 11.52 -15.42 -4.99
C HIS A 326 12.90 -15.20 -5.61
N VAL A 327 13.50 -14.04 -5.38
CA VAL A 327 14.84 -13.68 -5.88
C VAL A 327 15.71 -13.32 -4.68
N LYS A 328 16.96 -13.84 -4.67
CA LYS A 328 17.93 -13.47 -3.62
C LYS A 328 18.27 -12.01 -3.69
N ALA A 329 18.53 -11.39 -2.54
CA ALA A 329 18.89 -9.98 -2.52
C ALA A 329 20.19 -9.65 -3.26
N LYS A 330 21.08 -10.64 -3.45
CA LYS A 330 22.30 -10.49 -4.26
C LYS A 330 22.01 -10.32 -5.76
N ASP A 331 20.90 -10.87 -6.25
CA ASP A 331 20.47 -10.85 -7.64
C ASP A 331 19.51 -9.68 -7.91
N VAL A 332 19.33 -9.33 -9.19
CA VAL A 332 18.53 -8.16 -9.61
C VAL A 332 17.20 -8.61 -10.16
N ALA A 333 16.13 -8.42 -9.38
CA ALA A 333 14.75 -8.64 -9.80
C ALA A 333 14.28 -7.53 -10.76
N TRP A 334 13.27 -7.84 -11.61
CA TRP A 334 12.71 -6.91 -12.59
C TRP A 334 11.30 -6.49 -12.15
N HIS A 335 11.19 -5.35 -11.44
CA HIS A 335 9.95 -4.93 -10.81
C HIS A 335 9.65 -3.41 -10.85
N ALA A 336 10.65 -2.58 -11.19
CA ALA A 336 10.52 -1.13 -10.97
C ALA A 336 10.47 -0.31 -12.26
N GLY A 337 10.45 -0.94 -13.44
CA GLY A 337 10.40 -0.24 -14.74
C GLY A 337 11.56 0.72 -14.99
N ASN A 338 12.59 0.65 -14.16
CA ASN A 338 13.79 1.48 -14.25
C ASN A 338 15.01 0.65 -13.86
N TRP A 339 15.83 0.30 -14.82
CA TRP A 339 17.00 -0.56 -14.61
C TRP A 339 17.97 -0.04 -13.55
N TYR A 340 18.18 1.28 -13.49
CA TYR A 340 19.03 1.89 -12.46
C TYR A 340 18.47 1.62 -11.05
N VAL A 341 17.16 1.66 -10.89
CA VAL A 341 16.47 1.35 -9.63
C VAL A 341 16.48 -0.16 -9.37
N ASN A 342 16.10 -1.00 -10.35
CA ASN A 342 16.13 -2.46 -10.22
C ASN A 342 17.49 -2.95 -9.73
N ALA A 343 18.58 -2.49 -10.37
CA ALA A 343 19.94 -2.88 -10.00
C ALA A 343 20.33 -2.46 -8.56
N LYS A 344 19.59 -1.57 -7.91
CA LYS A 344 19.88 -1.02 -6.59
C LYS A 344 18.76 -1.20 -5.57
N SER A 345 17.74 -2.00 -5.88
CA SER A 345 16.60 -2.17 -5.00
C SER A 345 16.30 -3.62 -4.63
N ILE A 346 15.45 -3.76 -3.63
CA ILE A 346 14.74 -4.96 -3.24
C ILE A 346 13.26 -4.65 -3.39
N GLY A 347 12.52 -5.42 -4.22
CA GLY A 347 11.09 -5.27 -4.45
C GLY A 347 10.26 -6.12 -3.51
N LEU A 348 9.23 -5.54 -2.91
CA LEU A 348 8.27 -6.19 -2.02
C LEU A 348 6.86 -6.01 -2.57
N GLU A 349 6.22 -7.11 -2.96
CA GLU A 349 4.83 -7.16 -3.43
C GLU A 349 3.89 -7.47 -2.26
N HIS A 350 2.96 -6.56 -2.02
CA HIS A 350 1.96 -6.69 -0.95
C HIS A 350 0.62 -7.11 -1.57
N GLU A 351 0.10 -8.27 -1.17
CA GLU A 351 -1.19 -8.75 -1.66
C GLU A 351 -2.28 -7.72 -1.37
N GLY A 352 -2.77 -7.05 -2.41
CA GLY A 352 -3.72 -5.97 -2.30
C GLY A 352 -4.07 -5.37 -3.66
N PHE A 353 -5.01 -4.43 -3.63
CA PHE A 353 -5.32 -3.54 -4.74
C PHE A 353 -5.03 -2.10 -4.37
N LEU A 354 -4.58 -1.30 -5.33
CA LEU A 354 -4.45 0.13 -5.17
C LEU A 354 -5.80 0.79 -4.79
N ALA A 355 -6.89 0.31 -5.39
CA ALA A 355 -8.20 0.93 -5.22
C ALA A 355 -9.41 0.00 -5.35
N ASP A 356 -9.42 -0.98 -6.26
CA ASP A 356 -10.59 -1.78 -6.61
C ASP A 356 -10.37 -3.28 -6.33
N PRO A 357 -11.27 -3.98 -5.63
CA PRO A 357 -12.57 -3.51 -5.15
C PRO A 357 -12.46 -2.56 -3.96
N ASP A 358 -11.43 -2.69 -3.14
CA ASP A 358 -11.05 -1.74 -2.10
C ASP A 358 -9.55 -1.89 -1.76
N ALA A 359 -8.88 -0.79 -1.45
CA ALA A 359 -7.52 -0.78 -0.93
C ALA A 359 -7.51 -1.33 0.50
N TRP A 360 -7.33 -2.62 0.63
CA TRP A 360 -7.38 -3.31 1.91
C TRP A 360 -6.02 -3.91 2.29
N TYR A 361 -5.21 -3.12 2.94
CA TYR A 361 -3.94 -3.55 3.48
C TYR A 361 -4.09 -3.92 4.97
N THR A 362 -3.99 -5.22 5.29
CA THR A 362 -4.19 -5.71 6.65
C THR A 362 -3.07 -5.31 7.61
N GLU A 363 -3.37 -5.21 8.88
CA GLU A 363 -2.33 -4.96 9.91
C GLU A 363 -1.33 -6.11 10.01
N ALA A 364 -1.76 -7.37 9.80
CA ALA A 364 -0.88 -8.53 9.78
C ALA A 364 0.21 -8.38 8.71
N MET A 365 -0.17 -7.96 7.50
CA MET A 365 0.77 -7.71 6.41
C MET A 365 1.67 -6.50 6.68
N TYR A 366 1.15 -5.38 7.17
CA TYR A 366 1.95 -4.21 7.56
C TYR A 366 3.04 -4.57 8.57
N ARG A 367 2.72 -5.37 9.59
CA ARG A 367 3.68 -5.78 10.64
C ARG A 367 4.77 -6.69 10.09
N SER A 368 4.41 -7.71 9.33
CA SER A 368 5.37 -8.60 8.69
C SER A 368 6.28 -7.84 7.72
N SER A 369 5.72 -6.97 6.89
CA SER A 369 6.46 -6.09 5.99
C SER A 369 7.43 -5.18 6.74
N ALA A 370 6.98 -4.52 7.80
CA ALA A 370 7.84 -3.62 8.57
C ALA A 370 9.02 -4.37 9.23
N ARG A 371 8.82 -5.60 9.71
CA ARG A 371 9.90 -6.44 10.25
C ARG A 371 10.91 -6.84 9.17
N LEU A 372 10.41 -7.24 8.00
CA LEU A 372 11.25 -7.58 6.85
C LEU A 372 12.07 -6.36 6.40
N VAL A 373 11.42 -5.21 6.21
CA VAL A 373 12.10 -3.97 5.78
C VAL A 373 13.14 -3.50 6.79
N LYS A 374 12.86 -3.57 8.10
CA LYS A 374 13.86 -3.26 9.14
C LYS A 374 15.08 -4.16 9.04
N TYR A 375 14.86 -5.47 8.88
CA TYR A 375 15.93 -6.44 8.74
C TYR A 375 16.78 -6.18 7.48
N LEU A 376 16.15 -5.95 6.34
CA LEU A 376 16.83 -5.68 5.08
C LEU A 376 17.58 -4.33 5.14
N ALA A 377 16.95 -3.31 5.70
CA ALA A 377 17.56 -1.99 5.85
C ALA A 377 18.81 -2.03 6.75
N GLU A 378 18.75 -2.77 7.85
CA GLU A 378 19.91 -3.00 8.72
C GLU A 378 21.01 -3.81 8.02
N LYS A 379 20.63 -4.90 7.33
CA LYS A 379 21.57 -5.80 6.65
C LYS A 379 22.32 -5.12 5.50
N TYR A 380 21.66 -4.22 4.77
CA TYR A 380 22.21 -3.59 3.56
C TYR A 380 22.51 -2.09 3.72
N ASP A 381 22.44 -1.55 4.94
CA ASP A 381 22.66 -0.14 5.25
C ASP A 381 21.78 0.81 4.41
N VAL A 382 20.48 0.47 4.30
CA VAL A 382 19.48 1.30 3.61
C VAL A 382 18.82 2.23 4.63
N PRO A 383 18.85 3.56 4.44
CA PRO A 383 18.19 4.49 5.36
C PRO A 383 16.67 4.29 5.42
N LEU A 384 16.11 4.30 6.64
CA LEU A 384 14.67 4.22 6.84
C LEU A 384 14.02 5.62 6.71
N ASP A 385 13.93 6.10 5.49
CA ASP A 385 13.26 7.35 5.09
C ASP A 385 12.54 7.17 3.74
N ARG A 386 11.76 8.17 3.32
CA ARG A 386 10.93 8.10 2.09
C ARG A 386 11.72 8.37 0.79
N GLN A 387 13.02 8.55 0.87
CA GLN A 387 13.92 8.63 -0.30
C GLN A 387 14.59 7.29 -0.59
N HIS A 388 14.52 6.33 0.36
CA HIS A 388 15.09 5.00 0.22
C HIS A 388 14.03 3.89 0.35
N ILE A 389 12.97 4.11 1.14
CA ILE A 389 11.79 3.25 1.18
C ILE A 389 10.73 3.88 0.29
N LEU A 390 10.70 3.45 -0.96
CA LEU A 390 9.87 4.02 -2.02
C LEU A 390 8.57 3.20 -2.18
N GLY A 391 7.52 3.84 -2.66
CA GLY A 391 6.47 3.13 -3.41
C GLY A 391 6.88 3.06 -4.88
N HIS A 392 6.37 2.11 -5.64
CA HIS A 392 6.64 2.04 -7.08
C HIS A 392 6.26 3.34 -7.78
N GLY A 393 5.14 3.96 -7.40
CA GLY A 393 4.75 5.29 -7.89
C GLY A 393 5.78 6.40 -7.65
N ASN A 394 6.82 6.18 -6.82
CA ASN A 394 7.90 7.13 -6.60
C ASN A 394 9.12 6.90 -7.50
N VAL A 395 9.15 5.79 -8.27
CA VAL A 395 10.24 5.47 -9.21
C VAL A 395 10.08 6.33 -10.48
N PRO A 396 11.14 7.03 -10.94
CA PRO A 396 11.04 7.87 -12.12
C PRO A 396 11.06 7.04 -13.42
N GLY A 397 10.36 7.49 -14.45
CA GLY A 397 10.59 6.99 -15.82
C GLY A 397 12.02 7.25 -16.29
N THR A 398 12.58 6.37 -17.10
CA THR A 398 13.97 6.48 -17.60
C THR A 398 14.11 7.50 -18.71
N THR A 399 13.07 7.69 -19.50
CA THR A 399 12.97 8.62 -20.64
C THR A 399 11.63 9.35 -20.63
N THR A 400 11.47 10.37 -21.48
CA THR A 400 10.17 11.05 -21.65
C THR A 400 9.06 10.09 -22.07
N ALA A 401 9.37 9.10 -22.89
CA ALA A 401 8.39 8.15 -23.41
C ALA A 401 7.88 7.16 -22.34
N THR A 402 8.73 6.81 -21.36
CA THR A 402 8.36 5.84 -20.33
C THR A 402 7.57 6.45 -19.16
N ILE A 403 7.62 7.78 -18.95
CA ILE A 403 6.94 8.43 -17.80
C ILE A 403 5.44 8.10 -17.72
N PRO A 404 4.65 8.15 -18.82
CA PRO A 404 3.21 7.88 -18.74
C PRO A 404 2.85 6.43 -18.44
N GLY A 405 3.75 5.48 -18.73
CA GLY A 405 3.55 4.05 -18.50
C GLY A 405 3.96 3.58 -17.10
N MET A 406 4.70 4.40 -16.34
CA MET A 406 5.17 4.02 -15.00
C MET A 406 4.01 3.77 -14.04
N HIS A 407 4.09 2.69 -13.27
CA HIS A 407 3.11 2.29 -12.28
C HIS A 407 2.90 3.34 -11.18
N THR A 408 1.80 3.20 -10.42
CA THR A 408 1.36 4.19 -9.43
C THR A 408 1.13 3.60 -8.03
N ASP A 409 1.33 2.29 -7.89
CA ASP A 409 1.23 1.52 -6.65
C ASP A 409 2.27 1.94 -5.59
N PRO A 410 2.01 1.69 -4.30
CA PRO A 410 0.80 1.16 -3.69
C PRO A 410 -0.32 2.20 -3.52
N GLY A 411 -0.28 3.32 -4.23
CA GLY A 411 -1.32 4.33 -4.30
C GLY A 411 -1.53 5.17 -3.04
N PRO A 412 -2.62 5.97 -3.03
CA PRO A 412 -2.87 6.95 -1.98
C PRO A 412 -3.33 6.34 -0.66
N TYR A 413 -3.77 5.08 -0.66
CA TYR A 413 -4.40 4.41 0.48
C TYR A 413 -3.42 3.59 1.31
N TRP A 414 -2.20 3.35 0.86
CA TRP A 414 -1.14 2.82 1.72
C TRP A 414 -0.82 3.81 2.85
N ASP A 415 -1.01 3.41 4.11
CA ASP A 415 -0.80 4.26 5.29
C ASP A 415 0.69 4.38 5.63
N TRP A 416 1.42 5.22 4.88
CA TRP A 416 2.84 5.48 5.12
C TRP A 416 3.13 5.99 6.53
N GLY A 417 2.22 6.74 7.14
CA GLY A 417 2.37 7.24 8.49
C GLY A 417 2.36 6.11 9.52
N HIS A 418 1.46 5.14 9.38
CA HIS A 418 1.41 3.94 10.19
C HIS A 418 2.61 3.04 9.92
N TYR A 419 2.93 2.79 8.64
CA TYR A 419 4.05 1.96 8.25
C TYR A 419 5.38 2.43 8.86
N PHE A 420 5.67 3.74 8.81
CA PHE A 420 6.87 4.30 9.42
C PHE A 420 6.84 4.31 10.97
N ARG A 421 5.67 4.28 11.60
CA ARG A 421 5.55 4.00 13.05
C ARG A 421 6.00 2.57 13.36
N LEU A 422 5.55 1.58 12.58
CA LEU A 422 5.97 0.17 12.71
C LEU A 422 7.47 0.00 12.43
N LEU A 423 8.03 0.73 11.47
CA LEU A 423 9.48 0.79 11.22
C LEU A 423 10.27 1.44 12.39
N GLY A 424 9.61 2.07 13.37
CA GLY A 424 10.25 2.79 14.46
C GLY A 424 10.84 4.14 14.05
N ARG A 425 10.37 4.69 12.92
CA ARG A 425 10.79 5.99 12.35
C ARG A 425 9.60 6.92 12.05
N PRO A 426 8.74 7.21 13.04
CA PRO A 426 7.58 8.08 12.82
C PRO A 426 8.03 9.47 12.36
N PHE A 427 7.29 10.06 11.42
CA PHE A 427 7.56 11.39 10.91
C PHE A 427 7.29 12.45 11.98
N GLN A 428 8.33 13.08 12.48
CA GLN A 428 8.27 14.11 13.52
C GLN A 428 8.84 15.44 13.00
N PRO A 429 8.44 16.59 13.56
CA PRO A 429 9.11 17.85 13.28
C PRO A 429 10.60 17.77 13.60
N THR A 430 11.46 18.14 12.64
CA THR A 430 12.92 18.18 12.82
C THR A 430 13.49 19.60 12.81
N ALA A 431 12.59 20.61 12.67
CA ALA A 431 12.94 22.03 12.67
C ALA A 431 11.85 22.90 13.30
N GLY A 432 12.13 24.18 13.46
CA GLY A 432 11.14 25.16 13.92
C GLY A 432 10.11 25.54 12.83
N LYS A 433 8.97 26.10 13.24
CA LYS A 433 7.83 26.44 12.35
C LYS A 433 8.19 27.32 11.14
N LYS A 434 9.29 28.07 11.18
CA LYS A 434 9.74 28.94 10.09
C LYS A 434 10.73 28.28 9.14
N SER A 435 10.95 26.95 9.28
CA SER A 435 11.87 26.23 8.38
C SER A 435 11.47 26.41 6.91
N GLY A 436 12.47 26.48 6.05
CA GLY A 436 12.33 26.44 4.59
C GLY A 436 12.07 25.05 4.02
N MET A 437 11.79 24.05 4.86
CA MET A 437 11.44 22.68 4.45
C MET A 437 10.26 22.14 5.27
N VAL A 438 9.51 21.23 4.67
CA VAL A 438 8.43 20.48 5.31
C VAL A 438 8.53 19.00 4.99
N THR A 439 8.03 18.16 5.92
CA THR A 439 7.68 16.76 5.68
C THR A 439 6.16 16.66 5.61
N ILE A 440 5.63 16.07 4.55
CA ILE A 440 4.19 15.82 4.38
C ILE A 440 3.76 14.81 5.45
N ARG A 441 2.72 15.15 6.22
CA ARG A 441 2.19 14.31 7.30
C ARG A 441 0.78 14.68 7.66
N PRO A 442 -0.19 14.45 6.77
CA PRO A 442 -1.60 14.59 7.14
C PRO A 442 -1.98 13.52 8.19
N ASP A 443 -3.06 13.76 8.91
CA ASP A 443 -3.71 12.70 9.69
C ASP A 443 -4.48 11.80 8.72
N TYR A 444 -4.04 10.57 8.56
CA TYR A 444 -4.56 9.62 7.56
C TYR A 444 -6.09 9.46 7.63
N ALA A 445 -6.65 9.28 8.83
CA ALA A 445 -8.07 8.98 8.99
C ALA A 445 -8.98 10.15 8.61
N THR A 446 -8.50 11.38 8.79
CA THR A 446 -9.27 12.62 8.51
C THR A 446 -8.88 13.28 7.19
N ASN A 447 -7.75 12.92 6.60
CA ASN A 447 -7.32 13.37 5.28
C ASN A 447 -8.01 12.50 4.22
N ARG A 448 -9.11 13.00 3.66
CA ARG A 448 -9.96 12.27 2.70
C ARG A 448 -10.12 13.09 1.42
N PRO A 449 -9.08 13.25 0.58
CA PRO A 449 -9.20 13.88 -0.72
C PRO A 449 -10.19 13.09 -1.60
N GLU A 450 -10.97 13.79 -2.39
CA GLU A 450 -11.83 13.13 -3.38
C GLU A 450 -10.98 12.51 -4.47
N TYR A 451 -11.24 11.22 -4.75
CA TYR A 451 -10.68 10.47 -5.86
C TYR A 451 -11.77 10.00 -6.81
N THR A 452 -11.37 9.68 -8.03
CA THR A 452 -12.25 9.07 -9.06
C THR A 452 -11.55 7.85 -9.67
N GLY A 453 -12.34 6.92 -10.20
CA GLY A 453 -11.82 5.81 -10.98
C GLY A 453 -11.35 4.60 -10.15
N CYS A 454 -11.82 4.43 -8.92
CA CYS A 454 -11.50 3.26 -8.12
C CYS A 454 -12.12 1.99 -8.70
N ALA A 455 -13.45 1.93 -8.82
CA ALA A 455 -14.15 0.80 -9.41
C ALA A 455 -14.54 1.03 -10.88
N THR A 456 -14.89 2.27 -11.23
CA THR A 456 -15.32 2.64 -12.58
C THR A 456 -14.65 3.95 -12.97
N ARG A 457 -14.02 3.97 -14.14
CA ARG A 457 -13.29 5.13 -14.66
C ARG A 457 -14.18 6.39 -14.65
N GLY A 458 -13.71 7.44 -13.95
CA GLY A 458 -14.36 8.73 -13.86
C GLY A 458 -15.44 8.85 -12.79
N GLU A 459 -15.90 7.75 -12.21
CA GLU A 459 -16.86 7.78 -11.10
C GLU A 459 -16.15 8.10 -9.76
N PRO A 460 -16.83 8.77 -8.82
CA PRO A 460 -16.28 9.03 -7.50
C PRO A 460 -15.93 7.76 -6.73
N CYS A 461 -14.78 7.73 -6.12
CA CYS A 461 -14.40 6.69 -5.17
C CYS A 461 -15.15 6.83 -3.83
N ALA A 462 -15.31 5.75 -3.09
CA ALA A 462 -15.75 5.81 -1.70
C ALA A 462 -14.79 6.68 -0.87
N ALA A 463 -15.31 7.41 0.11
CA ALA A 463 -14.50 8.25 0.98
C ALA A 463 -13.58 7.40 1.85
N HIS A 464 -12.28 7.51 1.62
CA HIS A 464 -11.25 6.73 2.30
C HIS A 464 -10.17 7.62 2.90
N GLY A 465 -9.54 7.18 4.01
CA GLY A 465 -8.33 7.83 4.54
C GLY A 465 -7.18 7.76 3.55
N SER A 466 -6.35 8.79 3.47
CA SER A 466 -5.30 8.88 2.47
C SER A 466 -3.98 9.40 3.02
N SER A 467 -2.88 8.81 2.57
CA SER A 467 -1.52 9.30 2.80
C SER A 467 -1.16 10.50 1.92
N GLU A 468 -2.00 10.89 0.97
CA GLU A 468 -1.65 11.90 -0.03
C GLU A 468 -2.42 13.20 0.15
N VAL A 469 -1.76 14.30 -0.21
CA VAL A 469 -2.29 15.66 -0.13
C VAL A 469 -2.32 16.26 -1.53
N ARG A 470 -3.45 16.88 -1.90
CA ARG A 470 -3.70 17.49 -3.20
C ARG A 470 -2.90 18.79 -3.38
N LEU A 471 -2.41 19.03 -4.59
CA LEU A 471 -1.65 20.21 -4.98
C LEU A 471 -2.41 21.08 -5.99
N TYR A 472 -2.38 22.37 -5.77
CA TYR A 472 -3.07 23.40 -6.56
C TYR A 472 -2.07 24.44 -7.10
N SER A 473 -2.42 25.09 -8.20
CA SER A 473 -1.61 26.16 -8.79
C SER A 473 -1.62 27.46 -7.97
N ASP A 474 -2.60 27.63 -7.08
CA ASP A 474 -2.73 28.78 -6.18
C ASP A 474 -3.29 28.33 -4.81
N HIS A 475 -3.31 29.22 -3.83
CA HIS A 475 -3.81 29.02 -2.47
C HIS A 475 -5.34 29.05 -2.38
N ASP A 476 -6.01 28.30 -3.24
CA ASP A 476 -7.47 28.12 -3.32
C ASP A 476 -7.78 26.66 -3.72
N VAL A 477 -8.72 26.01 -3.04
CA VAL A 477 -9.19 24.66 -3.37
C VAL A 477 -9.87 24.57 -4.73
N ASN A 478 -10.32 25.68 -5.29
CA ASN A 478 -10.90 25.77 -6.63
C ASN A 478 -9.87 26.11 -7.72
N ALA A 479 -8.62 26.38 -7.34
CA ALA A 479 -7.56 26.64 -8.31
C ALA A 479 -7.26 25.37 -9.15
N PRO A 480 -6.78 25.53 -10.38
CA PRO A 480 -6.35 24.38 -11.20
C PRO A 480 -5.34 23.50 -10.47
N LEU A 481 -5.45 22.20 -10.70
CA LEU A 481 -4.46 21.23 -10.21
C LEU A 481 -3.09 21.46 -10.89
N ILE A 482 -2.02 21.09 -10.21
CA ILE A 482 -0.65 21.15 -10.78
C ILE A 482 -0.53 20.16 -11.93
N ARG A 483 0.06 20.58 -13.04
CA ARG A 483 0.30 19.73 -14.20
C ARG A 483 1.68 19.09 -14.14
N ASP A 484 1.73 17.78 -14.37
CA ASP A 484 2.98 17.10 -14.72
C ASP A 484 3.13 17.07 -16.25
N ILE A 485 4.15 17.79 -16.76
CA ILE A 485 4.42 17.86 -18.19
C ILE A 485 4.91 16.53 -18.76
N GLY A 486 5.49 15.64 -17.94
CA GLY A 486 5.95 14.33 -18.34
C GLY A 486 4.82 13.34 -18.62
N LEU A 487 3.69 13.45 -17.90
CA LEU A 487 2.50 12.64 -18.16
C LEU A 487 1.77 13.07 -19.45
N GLY A 488 1.97 14.33 -19.90
CA GLY A 488 1.38 14.82 -21.15
C GLY A 488 -0.13 15.05 -21.11
N THR A 489 -0.82 14.72 -20.01
CA THR A 489 -2.27 14.82 -19.83
C THR A 489 -2.67 16.02 -18.96
N THR A 490 -3.96 16.37 -18.99
CA THR A 490 -4.54 17.30 -18.02
C THR A 490 -4.65 16.59 -16.68
N PRO A 491 -4.21 17.21 -15.56
CA PRO A 491 -4.32 16.61 -14.24
C PRO A 491 -5.79 16.39 -13.84
N THR A 492 -6.04 15.29 -13.16
CA THR A 492 -7.37 14.85 -12.72
C THR A 492 -7.39 14.52 -11.23
N THR A 493 -8.56 14.14 -10.71
CA THR A 493 -8.69 13.53 -9.39
C THR A 493 -8.57 12.00 -9.44
N GLY A 494 -8.18 11.44 -10.57
CA GLY A 494 -8.01 10.00 -10.75
C GLY A 494 -7.11 9.38 -9.70
N VAL A 495 -7.51 8.19 -9.19
CA VAL A 495 -6.74 7.49 -8.13
C VAL A 495 -5.34 7.10 -8.59
N ASN A 496 -5.14 6.94 -9.91
CA ASN A 496 -3.84 6.66 -10.54
C ASN A 496 -3.13 7.91 -11.09
N ASP A 497 -3.66 9.12 -10.87
CA ASP A 497 -3.05 10.35 -11.38
C ASP A 497 -2.13 10.98 -10.33
N LEU A 498 -0.82 10.78 -10.48
CA LEU A 498 0.22 11.29 -9.57
C LEU A 498 0.60 12.77 -9.79
N SER A 499 0.06 13.44 -10.82
CA SER A 499 0.50 14.78 -11.23
C SER A 499 0.43 15.82 -10.13
N SER A 500 -0.64 15.79 -9.34
CA SER A 500 -1.00 16.86 -8.38
C SER A 500 -1.05 16.36 -6.94
N ARG A 501 -0.10 15.50 -6.54
CA ARG A 501 -0.11 14.87 -5.21
C ARG A 501 1.27 14.79 -4.58
N VAL A 502 1.30 14.91 -3.26
CA VAL A 502 2.45 14.62 -2.43
C VAL A 502 2.07 13.59 -1.38
N SER A 503 2.97 12.68 -1.05
CA SER A 503 2.71 11.55 -0.16
C SER A 503 3.35 11.73 1.21
N THR A 504 2.74 11.14 2.22
CA THR A 504 3.22 11.16 3.61
C THR A 504 4.69 10.72 3.72
N GLY A 505 5.47 11.53 4.42
CA GLY A 505 6.89 11.33 4.67
C GLY A 505 7.80 11.95 3.59
N GLN A 506 7.29 12.29 2.40
CA GLN A 506 8.07 13.03 1.42
C GLN A 506 8.43 14.43 1.93
N GLN A 507 9.61 14.90 1.58
CA GLN A 507 10.14 16.19 2.04
C GLN A 507 10.28 17.16 0.88
N TYR A 508 9.85 18.42 1.11
CA TYR A 508 9.90 19.46 0.10
C TYR A 508 10.46 20.77 0.65
N ALA A 509 11.14 21.52 -0.23
CA ALA A 509 11.52 22.88 0.07
C ALA A 509 10.32 23.81 -0.08
N VAL A 510 10.09 24.63 0.93
CA VAL A 510 9.01 25.62 0.96
C VAL A 510 9.31 26.75 -0.03
N ALA A 511 8.35 27.06 -0.88
CA ALA A 511 8.40 28.18 -1.83
C ALA A 511 7.73 29.44 -1.26
N ASP A 512 6.62 29.26 -0.51
CA ASP A 512 5.84 30.38 0.02
C ASP A 512 4.88 29.89 1.15
N ARG A 513 4.23 30.82 1.87
CA ARG A 513 3.19 30.55 2.86
C ARG A 513 2.14 31.68 2.84
N TRP A 514 0.86 31.29 2.88
CA TRP A 514 -0.24 32.25 2.88
C TRP A 514 -1.42 31.72 3.72
N GLY A 515 -1.70 32.33 4.87
CA GLY A 515 -2.76 31.85 5.77
C GLY A 515 -2.57 30.37 6.13
N ASP A 516 -3.59 29.58 5.84
CA ASP A 516 -3.61 28.12 6.02
C ASP A 516 -3.09 27.35 4.79
N TRP A 517 -2.22 27.96 3.98
CA TRP A 517 -1.64 27.37 2.80
C TRP A 517 -0.13 27.37 2.85
N THR A 518 0.47 26.28 2.41
CA THR A 518 1.91 26.15 2.21
C THR A 518 2.20 25.83 0.75
N ALA A 519 3.13 26.56 0.15
CA ALA A 519 3.63 26.27 -1.20
C ALA A 519 5.00 25.59 -1.12
N ILE A 520 5.22 24.65 -2.03
CA ILE A 520 6.46 23.93 -2.21
C ILE A 520 6.97 24.07 -3.65
N TRP A 521 8.25 23.79 -3.85
CA TRP A 521 8.81 23.59 -5.19
C TRP A 521 8.53 22.17 -5.65
N TYR A 522 7.80 22.02 -6.75
CA TYR A 522 7.29 20.76 -7.26
C TYR A 522 7.29 20.76 -8.80
N LEU A 523 7.98 19.82 -9.46
CA LEU A 523 8.07 19.69 -10.93
C LEU A 523 8.44 21.01 -11.66
N GLY A 524 9.37 21.79 -11.10
CA GLY A 524 9.75 23.09 -11.67
C GLY A 524 8.74 24.22 -11.45
N GLN A 525 7.72 24.01 -10.65
CA GLN A 525 6.61 24.93 -10.40
C GLN A 525 6.46 25.25 -8.90
N LYS A 526 5.74 26.32 -8.56
CA LYS A 526 5.22 26.56 -7.22
C LYS A 526 3.87 25.84 -7.10
N ALA A 527 3.75 24.93 -6.14
CA ALA A 527 2.55 24.14 -5.90
C ALA A 527 2.05 24.36 -4.47
N TRP A 528 0.75 24.64 -4.32
CA TRP A 528 0.12 24.94 -3.04
C TRP A 528 -0.69 23.76 -2.52
N PHE A 529 -0.65 23.55 -1.20
CA PHE A 529 -1.56 22.64 -0.51
C PHE A 529 -2.15 23.30 0.74
N HIS A 530 -3.35 22.87 1.11
CA HIS A 530 -4.02 23.33 2.30
C HIS A 530 -3.37 22.73 3.55
N ASP A 531 -2.90 23.59 4.46
CA ASP A 531 -2.07 23.24 5.62
C ASP A 531 -2.54 23.99 6.87
N PRO A 532 -3.79 23.76 7.34
CA PRO A 532 -4.40 24.53 8.40
C PRO A 532 -3.75 24.24 9.76
N GLY A 533 -3.58 25.27 10.57
CA GLY A 533 -2.87 25.19 11.84
C GLY A 533 -3.45 24.19 12.86
N LYS A 534 -4.74 23.85 12.77
CA LYS A 534 -5.42 22.90 13.68
C LYS A 534 -5.22 21.44 13.27
N ASN A 535 -5.13 21.15 11.99
CA ASN A 535 -4.89 19.80 11.45
C ASN A 535 -3.92 19.91 10.26
N PRO A 536 -2.63 20.13 10.53
CA PRO A 536 -1.67 20.42 9.47
C PRO A 536 -1.41 19.21 8.59
N ALA A 537 -1.31 19.45 7.28
CA ALA A 537 -0.94 18.44 6.30
C ALA A 537 0.58 18.21 6.23
N ALA A 538 1.38 19.06 6.89
CA ALA A 538 2.83 18.94 6.92
C ALA A 538 3.42 19.38 8.27
N VAL A 539 4.64 18.93 8.52
CA VAL A 539 5.43 19.35 9.69
C VAL A 539 6.76 19.97 9.26
N PRO A 540 7.31 20.93 10.05
CA PRO A 540 8.58 21.55 9.73
C PRO A 540 9.72 20.54 9.70
N ALA A 541 10.60 20.63 8.69
CA ALA A 541 11.73 19.74 8.51
C ALA A 541 13.05 20.49 8.34
N ALA A 542 14.14 19.84 8.74
CA ALA A 542 15.52 20.24 8.44
C ALA A 542 16.13 19.22 7.48
N GLY A 543 17.05 19.68 6.62
CA GLY A 543 17.71 18.81 5.69
C GLY A 543 18.63 19.54 4.71
N ARG A 544 19.01 18.87 3.64
CA ARG A 544 19.84 19.43 2.57
C ARG A 544 19.00 19.74 1.35
N VAL A 545 19.27 20.84 0.70
CA VAL A 545 18.63 21.24 -0.56
C VAL A 545 19.67 21.61 -1.58
N ILE A 546 19.33 21.40 -2.87
CA ILE A 546 20.14 21.92 -3.97
C ILE A 546 19.39 23.06 -4.70
N THR A 547 20.16 23.90 -5.36
CA THR A 547 19.69 24.95 -6.27
C THR A 547 20.64 25.06 -7.44
N PRO A 548 20.21 25.50 -8.65
CA PRO A 548 21.10 25.76 -9.77
C PRO A 548 22.26 26.69 -9.40
N LYS A 549 23.47 26.40 -9.88
CA LYS A 549 24.62 27.28 -9.72
C LYS A 549 24.34 28.67 -10.30
N LYS A 550 25.02 29.68 -9.72
CA LYS A 550 24.97 31.04 -10.24
C LYS A 550 25.38 31.07 -11.72
N GLY A 551 24.56 31.71 -12.54
CA GLY A 551 24.77 31.81 -13.99
C GLY A 551 23.97 30.81 -14.82
N LEU A 552 23.42 29.77 -14.21
CA LEU A 552 22.51 28.83 -14.88
C LEU A 552 21.04 29.27 -14.71
N GLU A 553 20.30 29.37 -15.82
CA GLU A 553 18.85 29.66 -15.78
C GLU A 553 18.03 28.44 -15.33
N SER A 554 18.49 27.25 -15.66
CA SER A 554 17.90 26.00 -15.23
C SER A 554 18.87 24.84 -15.40
N VAL A 555 18.57 23.72 -14.70
CA VAL A 555 19.36 22.49 -14.74
C VAL A 555 18.49 21.35 -15.26
N PRO A 556 19.00 20.46 -16.14
CA PRO A 556 18.29 19.25 -16.56
C PRO A 556 18.03 18.29 -15.39
N VAL A 557 16.93 17.54 -15.48
CA VAL A 557 16.55 16.49 -14.54
C VAL A 557 16.58 15.14 -15.26
N TYR A 558 17.07 14.10 -14.58
CA TYR A 558 17.27 12.76 -15.15
C TYR A 558 16.47 11.73 -14.35
N GLY A 559 15.99 10.66 -15.01
CA GLY A 559 15.32 9.53 -14.38
C GLY A 559 16.29 8.46 -13.85
N ARG A 560 17.57 8.59 -14.16
CA ARG A 560 18.64 7.66 -13.75
C ARG A 560 19.99 8.37 -13.68
N ALA A 561 20.88 7.86 -12.84
CA ALA A 561 22.25 8.39 -12.72
C ALA A 561 23.23 7.44 -13.42
N TYR A 562 23.30 7.48 -14.75
CA TYR A 562 24.23 6.68 -15.53
C TYR A 562 25.59 7.37 -15.72
N PRO A 563 26.66 6.57 -15.93
CA PRO A 563 28.00 7.10 -16.14
C PRO A 563 28.12 7.89 -17.45
N GLU A 564 29.11 8.77 -17.52
CA GLU A 564 29.54 9.38 -18.76
C GLU A 564 30.10 8.33 -19.74
N LYS A 565 30.04 8.63 -21.05
CA LYS A 565 30.43 7.70 -22.12
C LYS A 565 31.86 7.15 -21.97
N ALA A 566 32.78 7.95 -21.45
CA ALA A 566 34.18 7.55 -21.30
C ALA A 566 34.42 6.48 -20.24
N ALA A 567 33.48 6.26 -19.33
CA ALA A 567 33.56 5.24 -18.26
C ALA A 567 33.33 3.82 -18.76
N TYR A 568 32.71 3.65 -19.94
CA TYR A 568 32.36 2.33 -20.45
C TYR A 568 33.56 1.61 -21.03
N PRO A 569 33.91 0.40 -20.55
CA PRO A 569 35.00 -0.38 -21.07
C PRO A 569 34.70 -0.95 -22.47
N ALA A 570 35.71 -1.40 -23.18
CA ALA A 570 35.55 -2.08 -24.46
C ALA A 570 34.62 -3.30 -24.32
N GLY A 571 33.68 -3.43 -25.25
CA GLY A 571 32.66 -4.53 -25.23
C GLY A 571 31.39 -4.22 -24.45
N VAL A 572 31.32 -3.12 -23.69
CA VAL A 572 30.10 -2.66 -23.03
C VAL A 572 29.56 -1.42 -23.75
N PRO A 573 28.39 -1.48 -24.40
CA PRO A 573 27.81 -0.34 -25.10
C PRO A 573 27.46 0.78 -24.11
N ALA A 574 27.89 2.01 -24.43
CA ALA A 574 27.59 3.18 -23.62
C ALA A 574 26.07 3.49 -23.63
N GLN A 575 25.50 3.62 -22.47
CA GLN A 575 24.09 3.98 -22.32
C GLN A 575 23.87 5.50 -22.45
N ALA A 576 22.74 5.89 -23.03
CA ALA A 576 22.41 7.29 -23.18
C ALA A 576 22.06 7.94 -21.83
N VAL A 577 22.61 9.13 -21.57
CA VAL A 577 22.22 9.98 -20.44
C VAL A 577 21.31 11.08 -20.98
N SER A 578 20.02 10.74 -21.17
CA SER A 578 19.02 11.66 -21.70
C SER A 578 18.25 12.35 -20.56
N PRO A 579 18.13 13.70 -20.58
CA PRO A 579 17.28 14.38 -19.60
C PRO A 579 15.80 14.06 -19.84
N LEU A 580 15.04 14.04 -18.77
CA LEU A 580 13.58 14.05 -18.79
C LEU A 580 13.08 15.42 -19.29
N PRO A 581 11.78 15.57 -19.61
CA PRO A 581 11.22 16.84 -20.08
C PRO A 581 11.23 17.94 -19.00
N TYR A 582 11.73 17.63 -17.83
CA TYR A 582 11.76 18.45 -16.63
C TYR A 582 13.02 19.30 -16.54
N ARG A 583 12.88 20.44 -15.89
CA ARG A 583 14.01 21.31 -15.57
C ARG A 583 13.86 21.86 -14.14
N LEU A 584 14.99 22.13 -13.52
CA LEU A 584 15.10 22.79 -12.22
C LEU A 584 15.45 24.26 -12.47
N PRO A 585 14.48 25.20 -12.38
CA PRO A 585 14.68 26.61 -12.65
C PRO A 585 15.56 27.32 -11.61
N ARG A 586 16.20 28.41 -12.02
CA ARG A 586 16.95 29.29 -11.12
C ARG A 586 16.10 29.71 -9.91
N GLY A 587 16.70 29.68 -8.72
CA GLY A 587 16.08 30.11 -7.47
C GLY A 587 15.19 29.07 -6.79
N GLN A 588 14.81 28.02 -7.49
CA GLN A 588 14.11 26.92 -6.87
C GLN A 588 15.06 26.02 -6.06
N LYS A 589 14.50 25.35 -5.05
CA LYS A 589 15.24 24.44 -4.17
C LYS A 589 14.56 23.09 -4.12
N TYR A 590 15.36 22.02 -4.15
CA TYR A 590 14.84 20.65 -4.04
C TYR A 590 15.61 19.88 -2.99
N VAL A 591 14.86 19.06 -2.23
CA VAL A 591 15.42 18.27 -1.12
C VAL A 591 16.28 17.16 -1.68
N VAL A 592 17.45 16.96 -1.06
CA VAL A 592 18.44 15.96 -1.44
C VAL A 592 18.30 14.72 -0.59
N GLY A 593 18.19 13.57 -1.23
CA GLY A 593 18.39 12.26 -0.62
C GLY A 593 19.87 11.94 -0.48
N GLU A 594 20.46 11.45 -1.53
CA GLU A 594 21.86 11.03 -1.52
C GLU A 594 22.68 11.67 -2.67
N LYS A 595 24.00 11.66 -2.51
CA LYS A 595 24.95 11.97 -3.59
C LYS A 595 25.53 10.65 -4.09
N VAL A 596 25.33 10.36 -5.37
CA VAL A 596 25.66 9.07 -5.98
C VAL A 596 26.59 9.24 -7.18
N PRO A 597 27.47 8.27 -7.46
CA PRO A 597 28.20 8.21 -8.73
C PRO A 597 27.27 7.83 -9.88
N GLY A 598 27.64 8.15 -11.09
CA GLY A 598 27.07 7.54 -12.29
C GLY A 598 27.42 6.05 -12.31
N GLU A 599 26.40 5.18 -12.43
CA GLU A 599 26.60 3.73 -12.37
C GLU A 599 25.61 3.00 -13.26
N TYR A 600 26.08 1.97 -13.99
CA TYR A 600 25.27 1.09 -14.81
C TYR A 600 25.67 -0.36 -14.59
N TYR A 601 24.70 -1.24 -14.38
CA TYR A 601 24.93 -2.68 -14.32
C TYR A 601 24.64 -3.29 -15.68
N TYR A 602 25.69 -3.72 -16.37
CA TYR A 602 25.60 -4.45 -17.63
C TYR A 602 25.38 -5.93 -17.34
N ALA A 603 24.17 -6.41 -17.56
CA ALA A 603 23.76 -7.80 -17.37
C ALA A 603 22.74 -8.15 -18.47
N VAL A 604 23.24 -8.33 -19.71
CA VAL A 604 22.41 -8.53 -20.91
C VAL A 604 22.55 -9.91 -21.51
N THR A 605 23.16 -10.85 -20.78
CA THR A 605 23.34 -12.24 -21.19
C THR A 605 23.05 -13.17 -20.03
N PHE A 606 22.71 -14.42 -20.33
CA PHE A 606 22.51 -15.48 -19.33
C PHE A 606 23.80 -15.79 -18.54
N ASP A 607 24.97 -15.61 -19.17
CA ASP A 607 26.27 -15.89 -18.54
C ASP A 607 26.68 -14.76 -17.57
N GLU A 608 26.56 -15.02 -16.26
CA GLU A 608 26.96 -14.12 -15.18
C GLU A 608 28.42 -13.64 -15.31
N ALA A 609 29.31 -14.46 -15.89
CA ALA A 609 30.72 -14.09 -16.09
C ALA A 609 30.90 -12.90 -17.04
N SER A 610 29.91 -12.58 -17.85
CA SER A 610 29.88 -11.41 -18.74
C SER A 610 29.40 -10.15 -18.03
N HIS A 611 28.73 -10.25 -16.89
CA HIS A 611 28.12 -9.10 -16.20
C HIS A 611 29.19 -8.15 -15.65
N ARG A 612 28.93 -6.84 -15.73
CA ARG A 612 29.89 -5.79 -15.33
C ARG A 612 29.16 -4.62 -14.69
N VAL A 613 29.72 -4.09 -13.60
CA VAL A 613 29.34 -2.78 -13.07
C VAL A 613 30.24 -1.73 -13.70
N VAL A 614 29.64 -0.73 -14.34
CA VAL A 614 30.34 0.43 -14.90
C VAL A 614 30.09 1.60 -13.97
N THR A 615 31.17 2.17 -13.39
CA THR A 615 31.11 3.35 -12.52
C THR A 615 31.88 4.50 -13.19
N GLY A 616 31.23 5.67 -13.28
CA GLY A 616 31.81 6.87 -13.84
C GLY A 616 32.31 7.86 -12.79
N GLU A 617 32.89 8.95 -13.25
CA GLU A 617 33.34 10.09 -12.43
C GLU A 617 32.24 11.15 -12.25
N ASP A 618 31.22 11.18 -13.13
CA ASP A 618 30.06 12.05 -12.99
C ASP A 618 29.28 11.71 -11.72
N LEU A 619 29.06 12.73 -10.87
CA LEU A 619 28.32 12.62 -9.62
C LEU A 619 26.95 13.26 -9.78
N TYR A 620 25.95 12.63 -9.19
CA TYR A 620 24.58 13.11 -9.17
C TYR A 620 24.10 13.34 -7.74
N TYR A 621 23.11 14.23 -7.58
CA TYR A 621 22.25 14.25 -6.39
C TYR A 621 20.92 13.63 -6.77
N GLU A 622 20.50 12.65 -5.97
CA GLU A 622 19.11 12.23 -5.92
C GLU A 622 18.31 13.31 -5.20
N ILE A 623 17.13 13.64 -5.72
CA ILE A 623 16.27 14.70 -5.19
C ILE A 623 14.80 14.26 -5.17
N GLN A 624 14.02 14.82 -4.24
CA GLN A 624 12.56 14.81 -4.32
C GLN A 624 12.14 15.88 -5.32
N TYR A 625 11.69 15.50 -6.52
CA TYR A 625 11.42 16.48 -7.58
C TYR A 625 9.92 16.74 -7.80
N GLY A 626 9.11 15.73 -7.79
CA GLY A 626 7.66 15.76 -7.83
C GLY A 626 7.13 14.71 -6.87
N HIS A 627 6.18 13.91 -7.30
CA HIS A 627 5.80 12.69 -6.58
C HIS A 627 6.92 11.65 -6.60
N ARG A 628 7.75 11.67 -7.66
CA ARG A 628 8.86 10.74 -7.91
C ARG A 628 10.20 11.31 -7.44
N VAL A 629 11.15 10.44 -7.18
CA VAL A 629 12.58 10.84 -7.08
C VAL A 629 13.12 11.17 -8.46
N ALA A 630 14.23 11.88 -8.53
CA ALA A 630 14.92 12.20 -9.78
C ALA A 630 16.39 12.51 -9.51
N TYR A 631 17.18 12.67 -10.57
CA TYR A 631 18.62 12.91 -10.46
C TYR A 631 19.02 14.20 -11.17
N VAL A 632 19.99 14.92 -10.59
CA VAL A 632 20.63 16.10 -11.21
C VAL A 632 22.13 15.98 -11.08
N ARG A 633 22.89 16.45 -12.08
CA ARG A 633 24.35 16.44 -12.00
C ARG A 633 24.84 17.34 -10.86
N ALA A 634 25.69 16.83 -10.01
CA ALA A 634 26.24 17.58 -8.87
C ALA A 634 27.07 18.78 -9.34
N ALA A 635 27.66 18.69 -10.55
CA ALA A 635 28.40 19.76 -11.18
C ALA A 635 27.55 21.02 -11.48
N ASP A 636 26.24 20.90 -11.63
CA ASP A 636 25.34 21.98 -12.05
C ASP A 636 24.64 22.68 -10.89
N VAL A 637 24.75 22.17 -9.69
CA VAL A 637 24.01 22.68 -8.53
C VAL A 637 24.91 23.03 -7.35
N THR A 638 24.36 23.83 -6.44
CA THR A 638 24.95 24.19 -5.15
C THR A 638 24.15 23.56 -4.03
N LEU A 639 24.81 22.88 -3.11
CA LEU A 639 24.23 22.26 -1.92
C LEU A 639 24.16 23.27 -0.76
N ALA A 640 23.04 23.30 -0.05
CA ALA A 640 22.84 24.11 1.16
C ALA A 640 22.09 23.29 2.25
N THR A 641 22.27 23.68 3.50
CA THR A 641 21.52 23.11 4.63
C THR A 641 20.40 24.06 5.05
N VAL A 642 19.21 23.51 5.25
CA VAL A 642 18.03 24.17 5.83
C VAL A 642 17.86 23.65 7.27
N ARG A 643 17.69 24.58 8.22
CA ARG A 643 17.51 24.28 9.65
C ARG A 643 16.18 24.76 10.17
#